data_e0f7c8c3a78174291629a42af022a155
#
_entry.id   e0f7c8c3a78174291629a42af022a155
#
_cell.length_a   1.000
_cell.length_b   1.000
_cell.length_c   1.000
_cell.angle_alpha   90.00
_cell.angle_beta   90.00
_cell.angle_gamma   90.00
#
_symmetry.space_group_name_H-M   'P 1'
#
loop_
_entity.id
_entity.type
_entity.pdbx_description
1 polymer ?
#
loop_
_entity_poly.entity_id
_entity_poly.type
_entity_poly.pdbx_seq_one_letter_code
_entity_poly.pdbx_strand_id
1 'polypeptide(L)'
;MARENEKIARKARIACEKWRGGFKQNIDLYHIMHQFVLGNQWEKDEEDDMMKTFRKVALTANKLGTMSNSLLGEQQQNTPQLQVVPMTGCDEKTAHLREIMTKDIMFSTNATTAYQVAAGQAAIGGFGAICLGTDYIHSKSFDLDIEYYHFKDATRCYWDIGAESINKTDGTLCGYISRMTRAKFKDVYGRDIEEKILKTNSIAASKEEIALAVQPDETDDPFTWADDESISIIDHFVRKYEKDTLYKLSNGNVLNQEEMDELIEKSRDINQKNQMMELQQQLMGDMQHPPMGQEMGGQPQMPGQEMAPQSSDGFGVTGEHDILPQENGMEVAKYKQPQAPMMDESEEDSDRMTLWDEGQIVRIEDKRPSKKHKIIHYRIAGNYILDQTEFPSEQLPLVFVDNNSYYDKTGKQITRSFFGDCRDTQRYINYLRTQSAYILKVSRYDQWIGSKKNVSSIDTQRNWRDPTAIQGMLTYDESPNGNKPEQIRPPELSVSLFQQYQLAIEDLYTCTGLYPARMGNNGDEASGKAIDARTRQGSYTTYVFFNSINRAIATCGEIVNEMIPRVYDTERVLTLMMPDEGMKNITINQQNDAYGEQIENDIRKGTYQVRLKPGPSFEGQKEQALQSLREVLQADPTSFNLIADLYAENLPLMNTLEIKNRLKTRVSPQIIEAGKTGHMPEQQGPSPEEQAIQIQQQQMQMEAQFKQEQIAIKKQELQLKQMQTQADIEIEKMKLEIAQMELAGEVEEAKMRYMAETQRTQSDAAISHADNMVKILTHKIS
;
A
#
# COMPACT_ATOMS: atom_id res chain seq x y z
N MET A 1 3.27 39.44 8.21
CA MET A 1 3.95 38.30 7.53
C MET A 1 5.02 37.65 8.43
N ALA A 2 6.15 38.21 8.77
CA ALA A 2 7.19 37.48 9.53
C ALA A 2 6.74 36.94 10.90
N ARG A 3 6.00 37.70 11.70
CA ARG A 3 5.44 37.24 12.99
C ARG A 3 4.33 36.17 12.83
N GLU A 4 3.67 36.15 11.71
CA GLU A 4 2.63 35.18 11.41
C GLU A 4 3.23 33.84 10.97
N ASN A 5 4.26 33.90 10.13
CA ASN A 5 5.05 32.75 9.72
C ASN A 5 5.69 32.03 10.93
N GLU A 6 6.25 32.80 11.87
CA GLU A 6 6.79 32.25 13.12
C GLU A 6 5.72 31.56 13.98
N LYS A 7 4.50 32.12 14.03
CA LYS A 7 3.36 31.48 14.74
C LYS A 7 2.97 30.14 14.10
N ILE A 8 2.97 30.06 12.75
CA ILE A 8 2.64 28.83 12.02
C ILE A 8 3.71 27.77 12.28
N ALA A 9 4.99 28.13 12.15
CA ALA A 9 6.10 27.23 12.43
C ALA A 9 6.06 26.70 13.87
N ARG A 10 5.78 27.56 14.84
CA ARG A 10 5.61 27.16 16.25
C ARG A 10 4.41 26.22 16.44
N LYS A 11 3.28 26.47 15.78
CA LYS A 11 2.10 25.58 15.85
C LYS A 11 2.42 24.20 15.27
N ALA A 12 3.10 24.12 14.13
CA ALA A 12 3.52 22.87 13.52
C ALA A 12 4.42 22.05 14.47
N ARG A 13 5.39 22.70 15.09
CA ARG A 13 6.26 22.05 16.07
C ARG A 13 5.49 21.53 17.29
N ILE A 14 4.63 22.35 17.88
CA ILE A 14 3.79 21.94 19.03
C ILE A 14 2.88 20.77 18.65
N ALA A 15 2.31 20.75 17.45
CA ALA A 15 1.48 19.65 16.98
C ALA A 15 2.29 18.35 16.89
N CYS A 16 3.48 18.40 16.32
CA CYS A 16 4.38 17.27 16.25
C CYS A 16 4.77 16.74 17.64
N GLU A 17 5.17 17.63 18.56
CA GLU A 17 5.54 17.27 19.93
C GLU A 17 4.37 16.64 20.69
N LYS A 18 3.17 17.20 20.56
CA LYS A 18 1.94 16.62 21.15
C LYS A 18 1.67 15.21 20.63
N TRP A 19 1.74 15.02 19.32
CA TRP A 19 1.56 13.70 18.72
C TRP A 19 2.58 12.71 19.29
N ARG A 20 3.86 13.03 19.22
CA ARG A 20 4.92 12.15 19.72
C ARG A 20 4.77 11.84 21.20
N GLY A 21 4.46 12.83 22.03
CA GLY A 21 4.19 12.62 23.45
C GLY A 21 2.99 11.72 23.71
N GLY A 22 1.90 11.94 23.01
CA GLY A 22 0.70 11.10 23.06
C GLY A 22 0.94 9.68 22.52
N PHE A 23 1.77 9.54 21.48
CA PHE A 23 1.99 8.30 20.75
C PHE A 23 3.31 7.60 21.13
N LYS A 24 4.04 8.10 22.14
CA LYS A 24 5.38 7.63 22.51
C LYS A 24 5.47 6.11 22.68
N GLN A 25 4.53 5.51 23.39
CA GLN A 25 4.52 4.05 23.62
C GLN A 25 4.47 3.26 22.31
N ASN A 26 3.70 3.72 21.31
CA ASN A 26 3.61 3.07 20.02
C ASN A 26 4.89 3.27 19.21
N ILE A 27 5.53 4.45 19.31
CA ILE A 27 6.80 4.75 18.65
C ILE A 27 7.93 3.87 19.22
N ASP A 28 8.00 3.74 20.55
CA ASP A 28 8.98 2.87 21.23
C ASP A 28 8.78 1.41 20.80
N LEU A 29 7.53 0.94 20.77
CA LEU A 29 7.20 -0.42 20.30
C LEU A 29 7.58 -0.61 18.83
N TYR A 30 7.32 0.39 17.99
CA TYR A 30 7.69 0.37 16.57
C TYR A 30 9.19 0.12 16.39
N HIS A 31 10.05 0.89 17.05
CA HIS A 31 11.49 0.72 16.95
C HIS A 31 11.97 -0.62 17.50
N ILE A 32 11.45 -1.04 18.65
CA ILE A 32 11.78 -2.33 19.26
C ILE A 32 11.43 -3.47 18.31
N MET A 33 10.24 -3.46 17.71
CA MET A 33 9.81 -4.54 16.83
C MET A 33 10.57 -4.57 15.51
N HIS A 34 10.91 -3.41 14.95
CA HIS A 34 11.76 -3.35 13.76
C HIS A 34 13.14 -3.94 14.02
N GLN A 35 13.80 -3.58 15.10
CA GLN A 35 15.08 -4.16 15.48
C GLN A 35 14.96 -5.68 15.69
N PHE A 36 13.90 -6.10 16.36
CA PHE A 36 13.65 -7.50 16.69
C PHE A 36 13.44 -8.37 15.45
N VAL A 37 12.64 -7.94 14.49
CA VAL A 37 12.41 -8.67 13.23
C VAL A 37 13.65 -8.67 12.34
N LEU A 38 14.48 -7.62 12.39
CA LEU A 38 15.77 -7.58 11.69
C LEU A 38 16.81 -8.56 12.26
N GLY A 39 16.58 -9.09 13.48
CA GLY A 39 17.46 -10.09 14.08
C GLY A 39 18.18 -9.63 15.35
N ASN A 40 18.03 -8.38 15.78
CA ASN A 40 18.52 -7.89 17.05
C ASN A 40 17.56 -8.31 18.16
N GLN A 41 17.61 -9.60 18.54
CA GLN A 41 16.64 -10.25 19.41
C GLN A 41 17.11 -10.44 20.84
N TRP A 42 18.35 -10.09 21.12
CA TRP A 42 18.96 -10.12 22.44
C TRP A 42 19.17 -8.71 22.96
N GLU A 43 18.90 -8.50 24.23
CA GLU A 43 19.30 -7.27 24.90
C GLU A 43 20.81 -7.32 25.18
N LYS A 44 21.51 -6.19 25.09
CA LYS A 44 22.98 -6.16 25.26
C LYS A 44 23.41 -6.74 26.60
N ASP A 45 22.66 -6.46 27.66
CA ASP A 45 22.93 -6.98 29.00
C ASP A 45 22.77 -8.49 29.03
N GLU A 46 21.75 -9.05 28.40
CA GLU A 46 21.53 -10.50 28.30
C GLU A 46 22.62 -11.18 27.46
N GLU A 47 23.03 -10.60 26.35
CA GLU A 47 24.11 -11.10 25.52
C GLU A 47 25.45 -11.08 26.25
N ASP A 48 25.73 -10.01 26.97
CA ASP A 48 26.92 -9.82 27.79
C ASP A 48 26.95 -10.85 28.96
N ASP A 49 25.84 -11.06 29.64
CA ASP A 49 25.71 -12.06 30.70
C ASP A 49 25.87 -13.48 30.16
N MET A 50 25.27 -13.78 29.01
CA MET A 50 25.47 -15.08 28.36
C MET A 50 26.93 -15.31 28.00
N MET A 51 27.63 -14.31 27.50
CA MET A 51 29.03 -14.43 27.10
C MET A 51 29.98 -14.43 28.29
N LYS A 52 29.83 -13.49 29.24
CA LYS A 52 30.75 -13.29 30.35
C LYS A 52 30.55 -14.33 31.47
N THR A 53 29.29 -14.56 31.88
CA THR A 53 28.96 -15.41 33.02
C THR A 53 28.86 -16.87 32.60
N PHE A 54 28.20 -17.17 31.49
CA PHE A 54 27.93 -18.55 31.08
C PHE A 54 28.85 -19.05 29.97
N ARG A 55 29.71 -18.19 29.39
CA ARG A 55 30.58 -18.50 28.22
C ARG A 55 29.80 -19.11 27.07
N LYS A 56 28.54 -18.68 26.89
CA LYS A 56 27.65 -19.08 25.80
C LYS A 56 27.61 -18.02 24.75
N VAL A 57 27.50 -18.42 23.49
CA VAL A 57 27.27 -17.52 22.37
C VAL A 57 25.76 -17.38 22.21
N ALA A 58 25.23 -16.18 22.25
CA ALA A 58 23.83 -15.90 21.97
C ALA A 58 23.54 -16.20 20.48
N LEU A 59 22.71 -17.19 20.20
CA LEU A 59 22.33 -17.57 18.84
C LEU A 59 20.93 -17.04 18.51
N THR A 60 20.82 -16.39 17.39
CA THR A 60 19.54 -15.92 16.84
C THR A 60 19.09 -16.81 15.69
N ALA A 61 17.97 -17.49 15.87
CA ALA A 61 17.28 -18.24 14.81
C ALA A 61 16.07 -17.44 14.33
N ASN A 62 16.31 -16.36 13.58
CA ASN A 62 15.27 -15.43 13.19
C ASN A 62 14.22 -16.08 12.26
N LYS A 63 13.11 -16.53 12.84
CA LYS A 63 11.95 -17.06 12.11
C LYS A 63 11.00 -15.96 11.69
N LEU A 64 10.89 -14.89 12.48
CA LEU A 64 9.96 -13.78 12.21
C LEU A 64 10.33 -13.02 10.95
N GLY A 65 11.61 -12.86 10.61
CA GLY A 65 12.02 -12.24 9.37
C GLY A 65 11.51 -12.99 8.13
N THR A 66 11.58 -14.33 8.14
CA THR A 66 11.05 -15.16 7.05
C THR A 66 9.52 -15.06 6.96
N MET A 67 8.83 -15.07 8.10
CA MET A 67 7.36 -14.93 8.17
C MET A 67 6.90 -13.55 7.71
N SER A 68 7.63 -12.49 8.06
CA SER A 68 7.37 -11.14 7.59
C SER A 68 7.45 -11.04 6.06
N ASN A 69 8.50 -11.62 5.46
CA ASN A 69 8.64 -11.63 4.01
C ASN A 69 7.51 -12.41 3.32
N SER A 70 7.06 -13.53 3.92
CA SER A 70 5.93 -14.30 3.39
C SER A 70 4.62 -13.53 3.45
N LEU A 71 4.33 -12.84 4.58
CA LEU A 71 3.14 -12.02 4.76
C LEU A 71 3.09 -10.85 3.76
N LEU A 72 4.23 -10.17 3.57
CA LEU A 72 4.33 -9.04 2.65
C LEU A 72 4.27 -9.49 1.19
N GLY A 73 4.86 -10.65 0.86
CA GLY A 73 4.75 -11.25 -0.47
C GLY A 73 3.28 -11.59 -0.80
N GLU A 74 2.53 -12.14 0.14
CA GLU A 74 1.10 -12.40 -0.02
C GLU A 74 0.29 -11.10 -0.17
N GLN A 75 0.61 -10.06 0.58
CA GLN A 75 -0.03 -8.75 0.44
C GLN A 75 0.19 -8.17 -0.95
N GLN A 76 1.40 -8.29 -1.47
CA GLN A 76 1.75 -7.78 -2.78
C GLN A 76 1.01 -8.51 -3.91
N GLN A 77 0.86 -9.84 -3.79
CA GLN A 77 0.09 -10.64 -4.75
C GLN A 77 -1.41 -10.35 -4.71
N ASN A 78 -1.94 -9.99 -3.55
CA ASN A 78 -3.37 -9.76 -3.31
C ASN A 78 -3.73 -8.27 -3.19
N THR A 79 -2.99 -7.38 -3.84
CA THR A 79 -3.33 -5.95 -3.86
C THR A 79 -4.68 -5.73 -4.54
N PRO A 80 -5.68 -5.11 -3.88
CA PRO A 80 -7.01 -4.93 -4.45
C PRO A 80 -6.97 -3.91 -5.59
N GLN A 81 -7.94 -4.03 -6.50
CA GLN A 81 -8.13 -3.04 -7.56
C GLN A 81 -9.10 -1.93 -7.10
N LEU A 82 -8.77 -0.71 -7.48
CA LEU A 82 -9.64 0.44 -7.30
C LEU A 82 -10.63 0.51 -8.47
N GLN A 83 -11.90 0.69 -8.17
CA GLN A 83 -12.97 0.92 -9.13
C GLN A 83 -13.61 2.27 -8.82
N VAL A 84 -13.77 3.11 -9.84
CA VAL A 84 -14.47 4.38 -9.73
C VAL A 84 -15.91 4.17 -10.17
N VAL A 85 -16.86 4.49 -9.28
CA VAL A 85 -18.30 4.30 -9.50
C VAL A 85 -18.96 5.67 -9.56
N PRO A 86 -19.77 5.97 -10.59
CA PRO A 86 -20.49 7.23 -10.66
C PRO A 86 -21.56 7.30 -9.57
N MET A 87 -21.70 8.48 -8.97
CA MET A 87 -22.85 8.80 -8.10
C MET A 87 -24.03 9.26 -8.95
N THR A 88 -25.15 9.57 -8.31
CA THR A 88 -26.40 9.93 -8.98
C THR A 88 -26.22 11.07 -9.99
N GLY A 89 -26.58 10.82 -11.25
CA GLY A 89 -26.54 11.84 -12.33
C GLY A 89 -25.21 11.99 -13.05
N CYS A 90 -24.23 11.12 -12.79
CA CYS A 90 -22.89 11.19 -13.39
C CYS A 90 -22.71 10.16 -14.54
N ASP A 91 -21.84 10.49 -15.49
CA ASP A 91 -21.58 9.66 -16.67
C ASP A 91 -20.67 8.46 -16.36
N GLU A 92 -21.06 7.26 -16.82
CA GLU A 92 -20.26 6.05 -16.71
C GLU A 92 -18.94 6.11 -17.48
N LYS A 93 -18.92 6.84 -18.62
CA LYS A 93 -17.70 6.98 -19.42
C LYS A 93 -16.63 7.75 -18.67
N THR A 94 -17.01 8.85 -18.03
CA THR A 94 -16.10 9.66 -17.21
C THR A 94 -15.64 8.88 -15.97
N ALA A 95 -16.51 8.07 -15.35
CA ALA A 95 -16.12 7.18 -14.26
C ALA A 95 -15.05 6.17 -14.71
N HIS A 96 -15.26 5.55 -15.87
CA HIS A 96 -14.31 4.61 -16.43
C HIS A 96 -12.97 5.29 -16.82
N LEU A 97 -13.03 6.50 -17.37
CA LEU A 97 -11.83 7.29 -17.68
C LEU A 97 -11.03 7.61 -16.40
N ARG A 98 -11.69 8.09 -15.34
CA ARG A 98 -11.05 8.34 -14.04
C ARG A 98 -10.47 7.06 -13.41
N GLU A 99 -11.14 5.91 -13.58
CA GLU A 99 -10.60 4.63 -13.13
C GLU A 99 -9.29 4.27 -13.86
N ILE A 100 -9.25 4.46 -15.19
CA ILE A 100 -8.04 4.22 -15.98
C ILE A 100 -6.94 5.18 -15.58
N MET A 101 -7.25 6.48 -15.40
CA MET A 101 -6.29 7.48 -14.93
C MET A 101 -5.73 7.13 -13.55
N THR A 102 -6.59 6.71 -12.62
CA THR A 102 -6.15 6.28 -11.27
C THR A 102 -5.18 5.11 -11.35
N LYS A 103 -5.45 4.13 -12.22
CA LYS A 103 -4.55 2.98 -12.44
C LYS A 103 -3.23 3.41 -13.07
N ASP A 104 -3.27 4.31 -14.03
CA ASP A 104 -2.07 4.83 -14.68
C ASP A 104 -1.18 5.63 -13.71
N ILE A 105 -1.78 6.50 -12.90
CA ILE A 105 -1.11 7.22 -11.81
C ILE A 105 -0.46 6.23 -10.82
N MET A 106 -1.17 5.19 -10.40
CA MET A 106 -0.63 4.18 -9.51
C MET A 106 0.55 3.43 -10.12
N PHE A 107 0.53 3.18 -11.41
CA PHE A 107 1.60 2.50 -12.12
C PHE A 107 2.82 3.42 -12.33
N SER A 108 2.62 4.64 -12.83
CA SER A 108 3.69 5.60 -13.14
C SER A 108 4.47 6.03 -11.90
N THR A 109 3.78 6.20 -10.76
CA THR A 109 4.37 6.67 -9.50
C THR A 109 4.84 5.55 -8.57
N ASN A 110 4.79 4.29 -9.04
CA ASN A 110 5.14 3.15 -8.19
C ASN A 110 4.36 3.10 -6.86
N ALA A 111 3.08 3.40 -6.88
CA ALA A 111 2.20 3.35 -5.69
C ALA A 111 2.29 2.00 -4.95
N THR A 112 2.51 0.91 -5.71
CA THR A 112 2.72 -0.43 -5.15
C THR A 112 3.89 -0.47 -4.16
N THR A 113 4.99 0.24 -4.44
CA THR A 113 6.14 0.34 -3.52
C THR A 113 5.74 1.10 -2.24
N ALA A 114 4.98 2.19 -2.37
CA ALA A 114 4.50 2.94 -1.20
C ALA A 114 3.57 2.07 -0.33
N TYR A 115 2.66 1.32 -0.94
CA TYR A 115 1.80 0.37 -0.23
C TYR A 115 2.59 -0.73 0.47
N GLN A 116 3.58 -1.32 -0.21
CA GLN A 116 4.42 -2.37 0.34
C GLN A 116 5.23 -1.89 1.54
N VAL A 117 5.86 -0.72 1.44
CA VAL A 117 6.65 -0.13 2.54
C VAL A 117 5.74 0.16 3.74
N ALA A 118 4.60 0.80 3.52
CA ALA A 118 3.66 1.12 4.60
C ALA A 118 3.05 -0.14 5.23
N ALA A 119 2.74 -1.17 4.43
CA ALA A 119 2.29 -2.48 4.91
C ALA A 119 3.36 -3.16 5.78
N GLY A 120 4.62 -3.12 5.36
CA GLY A 120 5.74 -3.64 6.13
C GLY A 120 5.91 -2.93 7.47
N GLN A 121 5.83 -1.59 7.46
CA GLN A 121 5.87 -0.78 8.67
C GLN A 121 4.71 -1.11 9.61
N ALA A 122 3.49 -1.23 9.08
CA ALA A 122 2.31 -1.57 9.87
C ALA A 122 2.38 -3.00 10.43
N ALA A 123 2.83 -3.98 9.65
CA ALA A 123 2.98 -5.37 10.10
C ALA A 123 4.02 -5.49 11.22
N ILE A 124 5.18 -4.87 11.06
CA ILE A 124 6.29 -4.98 12.00
C ILE A 124 6.11 -4.02 13.17
N GLY A 125 5.90 -2.73 12.89
CA GLY A 125 5.87 -1.66 13.89
C GLY A 125 4.49 -1.36 14.46
N GLY A 126 3.42 -1.88 13.85
CA GLY A 126 2.02 -1.64 14.25
C GLY A 126 1.35 -0.51 13.48
N PHE A 127 2.09 0.38 12.84
CA PHE A 127 1.56 1.43 11.97
C PHE A 127 2.56 1.80 10.87
N GLY A 128 2.04 2.33 9.78
CA GLY A 128 2.78 2.84 8.63
C GLY A 128 2.19 4.15 8.12
N ALA A 129 2.79 4.74 7.11
CA ALA A 129 2.34 5.98 6.52
C ALA A 129 2.52 6.01 5.00
N ILE A 130 1.53 6.58 4.30
CA ILE A 130 1.58 6.88 2.88
C ILE A 130 1.22 8.35 2.72
N CYS A 131 1.93 9.08 1.86
CA CYS A 131 1.58 10.45 1.54
C CYS A 131 1.34 10.60 0.05
N LEU A 132 0.34 11.40 -0.28
CA LEU A 132 0.05 11.85 -1.63
C LEU A 132 0.53 13.28 -1.80
N GLY A 133 1.01 13.61 -2.98
CA GLY A 133 1.46 14.95 -3.30
C GLY A 133 1.38 15.23 -4.77
N THR A 134 1.89 16.38 -5.16
CA THR A 134 2.01 16.78 -6.56
C THR A 134 3.43 17.19 -6.85
N ASP A 135 3.92 16.84 -8.04
CA ASP A 135 5.20 17.33 -8.55
C ASP A 135 5.06 17.63 -10.04
N TYR A 136 5.98 18.41 -10.58
CA TYR A 136 6.00 18.68 -12.02
C TYR A 136 6.45 17.45 -12.79
N ILE A 137 5.77 17.15 -13.92
CA ILE A 137 6.09 15.99 -14.78
C ILE A 137 7.58 15.99 -15.16
N HIS A 138 8.14 17.16 -15.49
CA HIS A 138 9.57 17.37 -15.67
C HIS A 138 9.95 18.82 -15.38
N SER A 139 11.22 19.06 -15.20
CA SER A 139 11.79 20.37 -14.87
C SER A 139 11.49 21.51 -15.85
N LYS A 140 10.94 21.22 -17.03
CA LYS A 140 10.54 22.17 -18.08
C LYS A 140 9.03 22.16 -18.36
N SER A 141 8.24 21.43 -17.60
CA SER A 141 6.79 21.41 -17.71
C SER A 141 6.17 22.32 -16.66
N PHE A 142 5.04 22.92 -17.00
CA PHE A 142 4.16 23.58 -16.03
C PHE A 142 3.04 22.64 -15.55
N ASP A 143 2.94 21.46 -16.15
CA ASP A 143 1.94 20.46 -15.79
C ASP A 143 2.35 19.73 -14.53
N LEU A 144 1.42 19.68 -13.59
CA LEU A 144 1.54 18.91 -12.35
C LEU A 144 1.06 17.47 -12.59
N ASP A 145 1.66 16.54 -11.86
CA ASP A 145 1.22 15.16 -11.77
C ASP A 145 1.04 14.77 -10.31
N ILE A 146 0.25 13.72 -10.07
CA ILE A 146 -0.01 13.21 -8.72
C ILE A 146 1.05 12.16 -8.40
N GLU A 147 1.67 12.25 -7.22
CA GLU A 147 2.72 11.34 -6.80
C GLU A 147 2.43 10.66 -5.47
N TYR A 148 2.92 9.42 -5.33
CA TYR A 148 2.90 8.64 -4.10
C TYR A 148 4.26 8.70 -3.42
N TYR A 149 4.28 9.13 -2.17
CA TYR A 149 5.49 9.16 -1.35
C TYR A 149 5.42 8.09 -0.26
N HIS A 150 6.53 7.40 -0.07
CA HIS A 150 6.73 6.46 1.02
C HIS A 150 7.78 6.97 2.00
N PHE A 151 7.68 6.57 3.24
CA PHE A 151 8.59 6.97 4.30
C PHE A 151 9.51 5.82 4.70
N LYS A 152 10.79 6.12 4.89
CA LYS A 152 11.74 5.14 5.44
C LYS A 152 11.38 4.79 6.89
N ASP A 153 10.78 5.73 7.61
CA ASP A 153 10.41 5.61 9.01
C ASP A 153 9.09 6.35 9.25
N ALA A 154 8.03 5.61 9.55
CA ALA A 154 6.70 6.16 9.82
C ALA A 154 6.64 6.98 11.12
N THR A 155 7.59 6.83 12.03
CA THR A 155 7.63 7.60 13.29
C THR A 155 7.97 9.08 13.09
N ARG A 156 8.41 9.46 11.89
CA ARG A 156 8.63 10.85 11.48
C ARG A 156 7.36 11.55 11.02
N CYS A 157 6.27 10.80 10.85
CA CYS A 157 4.95 11.32 10.52
C CYS A 157 4.17 11.65 11.79
N TYR A 158 3.29 12.64 11.70
CA TYR A 158 2.40 13.01 12.79
C TYR A 158 1.02 13.40 12.27
N TRP A 159 0.01 13.18 13.08
CA TRP A 159 -1.39 13.44 12.77
C TRP A 159 -2.06 14.20 13.91
N ASP A 160 -3.25 14.70 13.65
CA ASP A 160 -4.08 15.27 14.69
C ASP A 160 -4.49 14.19 15.70
N ILE A 161 -4.28 14.48 16.99
CA ILE A 161 -4.69 13.57 18.07
C ILE A 161 -6.23 13.44 18.13
N GLY A 162 -6.93 14.49 17.72
CA GLY A 162 -8.40 14.52 17.71
C GLY A 162 -9.04 13.83 16.50
N ALA A 163 -8.24 13.25 15.58
CA ALA A 163 -8.78 12.55 14.42
C ALA A 163 -9.46 11.24 14.83
N GLU A 164 -10.74 11.07 14.45
CA GLU A 164 -11.56 9.90 14.79
C GLU A 164 -11.47 8.80 13.74
N SER A 165 -11.24 9.16 12.47
CA SER A 165 -11.02 8.19 11.39
C SER A 165 -9.81 7.33 11.66
N ILE A 166 -9.88 6.06 11.30
CA ILE A 166 -8.78 5.13 11.47
C ILE A 166 -7.56 5.57 10.65
N ASN A 167 -7.78 6.07 9.44
CA ASN A 167 -6.74 6.54 8.53
C ASN A 167 -6.33 8.01 8.81
N LYS A 168 -6.93 8.67 9.81
CA LYS A 168 -6.59 10.03 10.28
C LYS A 168 -6.76 11.15 9.25
N THR A 169 -7.47 10.90 8.14
CA THR A 169 -7.68 11.90 7.08
C THR A 169 -8.71 12.97 7.42
N ASP A 170 -9.55 12.73 8.42
CA ASP A 170 -10.56 13.65 8.97
C ASP A 170 -9.98 14.71 9.92
N GLY A 171 -8.74 14.58 10.35
CA GLY A 171 -8.07 15.48 11.27
C GLY A 171 -7.98 16.93 10.76
N THR A 172 -7.58 17.85 11.64
CA THR A 172 -7.34 19.26 11.30
C THR A 172 -5.96 19.53 10.75
N LEU A 173 -5.01 18.63 11.01
CA LEU A 173 -3.63 18.75 10.59
C LEU A 173 -2.94 17.40 10.47
N CYS A 174 -1.93 17.34 9.64
CA CYS A 174 -0.96 16.26 9.58
C CYS A 174 0.38 16.80 9.07
N GLY A 175 1.41 15.98 9.11
CA GLY A 175 2.70 16.35 8.53
C GLY A 175 3.78 15.29 8.76
N TYR A 176 4.93 15.55 8.20
CA TYR A 176 6.09 14.68 8.34
C TYR A 176 7.39 15.48 8.38
N ILE A 177 8.41 14.87 8.97
CA ILE A 177 9.74 15.45 9.08
C ILE A 177 10.67 14.74 8.11
N SER A 178 11.26 15.49 7.20
CA SER A 178 12.31 15.03 6.30
C SER A 178 13.66 15.67 6.69
N ARG A 179 14.76 14.99 6.41
CA ARG A 179 16.11 15.55 6.59
C ARG A 179 16.75 15.75 5.22
N MET A 180 17.32 16.93 5.03
CA MET A 180 18.07 17.31 3.83
C MET A 180 19.50 17.64 4.21
N THR A 181 20.49 17.18 3.44
CA THR A 181 21.88 17.57 3.66
C THR A 181 22.06 19.08 3.49
N ARG A 182 22.90 19.71 4.30
CA ARG A 182 23.14 21.16 4.25
C ARG A 182 23.59 21.64 2.87
N ALA A 183 24.40 20.84 2.18
CA ALA A 183 24.83 21.16 0.81
C ALA A 183 23.62 21.28 -0.13
N LYS A 184 22.72 20.26 -0.15
CA LYS A 184 21.51 20.27 -0.96
C LYS A 184 20.54 21.38 -0.55
N PHE A 185 20.39 21.63 0.75
CA PHE A 185 19.52 22.70 1.25
C PHE A 185 19.99 24.08 0.76
N LYS A 186 21.29 24.31 0.80
CA LYS A 186 21.91 25.56 0.33
C LYS A 186 21.75 25.76 -1.18
N ASP A 187 21.83 24.66 -1.96
CA ASP A 187 21.65 24.72 -3.41
C ASP A 187 20.19 25.03 -3.78
N VAL A 188 19.21 24.49 -3.02
CA VAL A 188 17.78 24.65 -3.31
C VAL A 188 17.23 25.96 -2.74
N TYR A 189 17.52 26.29 -1.48
CA TYR A 189 16.91 27.42 -0.75
C TYR A 189 17.83 28.60 -0.54
N GLY A 190 19.11 28.48 -0.84
CA GLY A 190 20.11 29.54 -0.74
C GLY A 190 20.81 29.59 0.63
N ARG A 191 22.02 30.20 0.59
CA ARG A 191 22.90 30.32 1.77
C ARG A 191 22.31 31.19 2.87
N ASP A 192 21.60 32.27 2.51
CA ASP A 192 21.08 33.26 3.48
C ASP A 192 20.02 32.63 4.40
N ILE A 193 19.21 31.71 3.90
CA ILE A 193 18.17 31.01 4.69
C ILE A 193 18.83 29.98 5.60
N GLU A 194 19.82 29.23 5.11
CA GLU A 194 20.61 28.30 5.91
C GLU A 194 21.25 29.02 7.12
N GLU A 195 21.97 30.14 6.90
CA GLU A 195 22.62 30.89 7.99
C GLU A 195 21.62 31.42 9.03
N LYS A 196 20.43 31.83 8.61
CA LYS A 196 19.37 32.29 9.51
C LYS A 196 18.82 31.12 10.37
N ILE A 197 18.65 29.95 9.79
CA ILE A 197 18.19 28.74 10.53
C ILE A 197 19.24 28.35 11.56
N LEU A 198 20.52 28.31 11.18
CA LEU A 198 21.63 28.00 12.10
C LEU A 198 21.76 28.99 13.26
N LYS A 199 21.57 30.29 12.98
CA LYS A 199 21.52 31.31 14.03
C LYS A 199 20.33 31.14 14.97
N THR A 200 19.18 30.74 14.48
CA THR A 200 17.99 30.48 15.28
C THR A 200 18.16 29.26 16.17
N ASN A 201 18.82 28.20 15.69
CA ASN A 201 19.18 27.05 16.52
C ASN A 201 20.13 27.37 17.66
N SER A 202 21.10 28.26 17.43
CA SER A 202 22.05 28.71 18.48
C SER A 202 21.38 29.55 19.56
N ILE A 203 20.25 30.19 19.27
CA ILE A 203 19.48 31.02 20.21
C ILE A 203 18.45 30.16 20.96
N ALA A 204 17.83 29.19 20.32
CA ALA A 204 16.90 28.23 20.95
C ALA A 204 17.60 27.28 21.93
N ALA A 205 18.91 27.11 21.82
CA ALA A 205 19.74 26.36 22.76
C ALA A 205 19.96 27.08 24.11
N SER A 206 19.38 28.27 24.33
CA SER A 206 19.43 28.95 25.62
C SER A 206 18.37 28.40 26.59
N LYS A 207 18.83 27.43 27.33
CA LYS A 207 18.58 26.98 28.73
C LYS A 207 17.20 26.77 29.32
N GLU A 208 16.09 27.28 28.82
CA GLU A 208 14.79 27.13 29.50
C GLU A 208 13.75 26.28 28.73
N GLU A 209 13.89 26.12 27.43
CA GLU A 209 13.03 25.26 26.63
C GLU A 209 13.57 23.80 26.51
N ILE A 210 14.85 23.57 26.82
CA ILE A 210 15.49 22.24 26.85
C ILE A 210 15.08 21.44 28.09
N ALA A 211 14.58 22.08 29.14
CA ALA A 211 14.15 21.38 30.37
C ALA A 211 12.85 20.55 30.22
N LEU A 212 12.15 20.68 29.11
CA LEU A 212 10.98 19.84 28.75
C LEU A 212 11.30 18.77 27.68
N ALA A 213 12.50 18.79 27.11
CA ALA A 213 13.00 17.74 26.27
C ALA A 213 13.46 16.58 27.16
N VAL A 214 12.75 15.49 27.14
CA VAL A 214 13.17 14.18 27.60
C VAL A 214 14.63 13.95 27.17
N GLN A 215 15.48 13.51 28.10
CA GLN A 215 16.90 13.27 27.92
C GLN A 215 17.20 12.67 26.53
N PRO A 216 18.16 13.22 25.80
CA PRO A 216 18.55 12.70 24.50
C PRO A 216 19.34 11.41 24.76
N ASP A 217 18.69 10.29 24.64
CA ASP A 217 19.38 9.06 24.33
C ASP A 217 19.55 9.05 22.80
N GLU A 218 20.82 9.28 22.43
CA GLU A 218 21.44 8.98 21.15
C GLU A 218 20.86 9.60 19.85
N THR A 219 21.60 10.58 19.35
CA THR A 219 21.92 10.92 17.94
C THR A 219 20.83 11.04 16.87
N ASP A 220 19.59 10.66 17.09
CA ASP A 220 18.53 10.67 16.07
C ASP A 220 17.24 11.40 16.50
N ASP A 221 17.36 12.46 17.32
CA ASP A 221 16.22 13.31 17.65
C ASP A 221 15.77 14.06 16.39
N PRO A 222 14.58 13.75 15.81
CA PRO A 222 14.09 14.45 14.63
C PRO A 222 13.79 15.92 14.88
N PHE A 223 13.90 16.41 16.12
CA PHE A 223 13.67 17.79 16.51
C PHE A 223 14.91 18.68 16.48
N THR A 224 16.10 18.13 16.27
CA THR A 224 17.26 18.98 15.93
C THR A 224 17.02 19.56 14.55
N TRP A 225 16.72 20.86 14.51
CA TRP A 225 16.47 21.59 13.27
C TRP A 225 17.63 21.58 12.31
N ALA A 226 18.85 21.61 12.83
CA ALA A 226 20.05 21.51 12.03
C ALA A 226 21.18 20.87 12.86
N ASP A 227 21.78 19.85 12.27
CA ASP A 227 23.04 19.26 12.71
C ASP A 227 24.18 19.80 11.85
N ASP A 228 25.40 19.37 12.13
CA ASP A 228 26.56 19.74 11.32
C ASP A 228 26.42 19.31 9.85
N GLU A 229 25.65 18.27 9.56
CA GLU A 229 25.51 17.67 8.24
C GLU A 229 24.14 17.87 7.60
N SER A 230 23.04 18.05 8.37
CA SER A 230 21.68 18.05 7.87
C SER A 230 20.78 19.12 8.48
N ILE A 231 19.71 19.48 7.75
CA ILE A 231 18.63 20.36 8.19
C ILE A 231 17.33 19.60 8.12
N SER A 232 16.54 19.70 9.20
CA SER A 232 15.19 19.10 9.25
C SER A 232 14.18 20.04 8.63
N ILE A 233 13.33 19.50 7.76
CA ILE A 233 12.24 20.20 7.09
C ILE A 233 10.96 19.53 7.54
N ILE A 234 9.99 20.32 7.97
CA ILE A 234 8.63 19.87 8.27
C ILE A 234 7.73 20.23 7.10
N ASP A 235 7.11 19.23 6.50
CA ASP A 235 5.99 19.40 5.61
C ASP A 235 4.71 19.28 6.45
N HIS A 236 4.00 20.42 6.61
CA HIS A 236 2.85 20.57 7.51
C HIS A 236 1.61 20.94 6.73
N PHE A 237 0.58 20.11 6.82
CA PHE A 237 -0.71 20.31 6.17
C PHE A 237 -1.74 20.72 7.20
N VAL A 238 -2.49 21.77 6.92
CA VAL A 238 -3.51 22.31 7.82
C VAL A 238 -4.81 22.52 7.06
N ARG A 239 -5.90 21.97 7.60
CA ARG A 239 -7.25 22.19 7.11
C ARG A 239 -7.77 23.52 7.62
N LYS A 240 -8.09 24.45 6.72
CA LYS A 240 -8.72 25.72 7.03
C LYS A 240 -10.16 25.69 6.57
N TYR A 241 -11.04 26.20 7.41
CA TYR A 241 -12.48 26.32 7.10
C TYR A 241 -12.77 27.74 6.64
N GLU A 242 -13.38 27.83 5.46
CA GLU A 242 -13.89 29.08 4.89
C GLU A 242 -15.41 29.00 4.83
N LYS A 243 -16.08 30.17 4.96
CA LYS A 243 -17.52 30.24 4.77
C LYS A 243 -17.79 30.17 3.28
N ASP A 244 -18.73 29.33 2.89
CA ASP A 244 -19.15 29.13 1.52
C ASP A 244 -20.66 29.09 1.43
N THR A 245 -21.21 29.29 0.24
CA THR A 245 -22.63 29.19 -0.05
C THR A 245 -22.84 28.26 -1.20
N LEU A 246 -23.65 27.22 -1.03
CA LEU A 246 -24.03 26.30 -2.10
C LEU A 246 -25.31 26.79 -2.76
N TYR A 247 -25.31 26.82 -4.08
CA TYR A 247 -26.42 27.19 -4.94
C TYR A 247 -26.90 25.95 -5.69
N LYS A 248 -28.22 25.67 -5.59
CA LYS A 248 -28.83 24.60 -6.37
C LYS A 248 -29.49 25.23 -7.59
N LEU A 249 -29.12 24.78 -8.78
CA LEU A 249 -29.65 25.22 -10.05
C LEU A 249 -30.84 24.37 -10.51
N SER A 250 -31.68 24.91 -11.41
CA SER A 250 -32.88 24.24 -11.95
C SER A 250 -32.55 22.99 -12.81
N ASN A 251 -31.33 22.83 -13.28
CA ASN A 251 -30.88 21.63 -13.94
C ASN A 251 -30.41 20.52 -12.97
N GLY A 252 -30.48 20.77 -11.65
CA GLY A 252 -30.08 19.86 -10.59
C GLY A 252 -28.62 19.97 -10.19
N ASN A 253 -27.80 20.78 -10.85
CA ASN A 253 -26.41 21.03 -10.48
C ASN A 253 -26.35 21.83 -9.18
N VAL A 254 -25.36 21.51 -8.36
CA VAL A 254 -25.06 22.22 -7.11
C VAL A 254 -23.68 22.84 -7.26
N LEU A 255 -23.62 24.17 -7.20
CA LEU A 255 -22.40 24.95 -7.36
C LEU A 255 -22.03 25.62 -6.03
N ASN A 256 -20.74 25.77 -5.78
CA ASN A 256 -20.23 26.59 -4.69
C ASN A 256 -20.16 28.08 -5.11
N GLN A 257 -19.77 28.97 -4.19
CA GLN A 257 -19.71 30.41 -4.47
C GLN A 257 -18.73 30.73 -5.60
N GLU A 258 -17.55 30.11 -5.63
CA GLU A 258 -16.53 30.36 -6.67
C GLU A 258 -17.03 29.91 -8.06
N GLU A 259 -17.60 28.69 -8.12
CA GLU A 259 -18.18 28.14 -9.36
C GLU A 259 -19.39 28.97 -9.84
N MET A 260 -20.18 29.51 -8.90
CA MET A 260 -21.30 30.39 -9.21
C MET A 260 -20.81 31.72 -9.79
N ASP A 261 -19.77 32.32 -9.21
CA ASP A 261 -19.18 33.55 -9.69
C ASP A 261 -18.61 33.37 -11.12
N GLU A 262 -17.94 32.23 -11.38
CA GLU A 262 -17.49 31.87 -12.74
C GLU A 262 -18.68 31.70 -13.73
N LEU A 263 -19.75 31.05 -13.29
CA LEU A 263 -20.96 30.86 -14.10
C LEU A 263 -21.60 32.22 -14.44
N ILE A 264 -21.64 33.15 -13.50
CA ILE A 264 -22.13 34.52 -13.70
C ILE A 264 -21.26 35.23 -14.73
N GLU A 265 -19.96 35.14 -14.63
CA GLU A 265 -19.01 35.76 -15.59
C GLU A 265 -19.19 35.20 -17.01
N LYS A 266 -19.20 33.87 -17.14
CA LYS A 266 -19.48 33.20 -18.43
C LYS A 266 -20.84 33.59 -19.01
N SER A 267 -21.86 33.68 -18.15
CA SER A 267 -23.20 34.07 -18.55
C SER A 267 -23.26 35.53 -19.02
N ARG A 268 -22.47 36.42 -18.43
CA ARG A 268 -22.34 37.82 -18.87
C ARG A 268 -21.79 37.90 -20.33
N ASP A 269 -20.75 37.13 -20.58
CA ASP A 269 -20.13 37.10 -21.92
C ASP A 269 -21.08 36.54 -23.00
N ILE A 270 -21.82 35.49 -22.65
CA ILE A 270 -22.82 34.90 -23.56
C ILE A 270 -23.96 35.90 -23.82
N ASN A 271 -24.51 36.55 -22.79
CA ASN A 271 -25.55 37.53 -22.92
C ASN A 271 -25.13 38.75 -23.75
N GLN A 272 -23.86 39.21 -23.58
CA GLN A 272 -23.30 40.28 -24.42
C GLN A 272 -23.17 39.86 -25.90
N LYS A 273 -22.71 38.66 -26.17
CA LYS A 273 -22.63 38.11 -27.53
C LYS A 273 -24.01 37.96 -28.15
N ASN A 274 -24.99 37.49 -27.40
CA ASN A 274 -26.35 37.34 -27.90
C ASN A 274 -26.99 38.73 -28.22
N GLN A 275 -26.80 39.74 -27.34
CA GLN A 275 -27.23 41.09 -27.59
C GLN A 275 -26.58 41.71 -28.87
N MET A 276 -25.28 41.49 -29.06
CA MET A 276 -24.60 41.94 -30.22
C MET A 276 -25.13 41.25 -31.51
N MET A 277 -25.43 39.96 -31.43
CA MET A 277 -25.99 39.19 -32.54
C MET A 277 -27.41 39.65 -32.89
N GLU A 278 -28.28 39.93 -31.90
CA GLU A 278 -29.61 40.48 -32.09
C GLU A 278 -29.56 41.88 -32.70
N LEU A 279 -28.63 42.72 -32.24
CA LEU A 279 -28.44 44.07 -32.79
C LEU A 279 -27.95 43.99 -34.27
N GLN A 280 -27.06 43.05 -34.58
CA GLN A 280 -26.57 42.82 -35.94
C GLN A 280 -27.67 42.28 -36.86
N GLN A 281 -28.54 41.36 -36.34
CA GLN A 281 -29.72 40.90 -37.10
C GLN A 281 -30.76 42.01 -37.35
N GLN A 282 -31.00 42.88 -36.36
CA GLN A 282 -31.87 44.04 -36.53
C GLN A 282 -31.32 45.01 -37.57
N LEU A 283 -30.01 45.29 -37.56
CA LEU A 283 -29.36 46.13 -38.57
C LEU A 283 -29.37 45.50 -39.98
N MET A 284 -29.27 44.18 -40.10
CA MET A 284 -29.40 43.48 -41.40
C MET A 284 -30.87 43.38 -41.83
N GLY A 285 -31.85 43.30 -40.91
CA GLY A 285 -33.29 43.32 -41.20
C GLY A 285 -33.76 44.65 -41.79
N ASP A 286 -33.25 45.76 -41.25
CA ASP A 286 -33.57 47.12 -41.74
C ASP A 286 -32.96 47.43 -43.14
N MET A 287 -31.93 46.69 -43.58
CA MET A 287 -31.37 46.85 -44.92
C MET A 287 -32.10 46.08 -46.03
N GLN A 288 -33.11 45.25 -45.72
CA GLN A 288 -33.80 44.43 -46.73
C GLN A 288 -35.15 45.00 -47.21
N HIS A 289 -35.58 46.21 -46.81
CA HIS A 289 -36.75 46.91 -47.39
C HIS A 289 -36.38 48.23 -47.97
N PRO A 290 -36.16 48.33 -49.30
CA PRO A 290 -36.14 49.58 -50.01
C PRO A 290 -37.60 50.05 -50.07
N PRO A 291 -37.98 51.37 -49.83
CA PRO A 291 -39.31 51.87 -50.03
C PRO A 291 -39.51 52.08 -51.49
N MET A 292 -40.40 51.29 -52.06
CA MET A 292 -41.01 51.64 -53.35
C MET A 292 -41.90 52.85 -53.23
N GLY A 293 -41.60 53.86 -54.00
CA GLY A 293 -42.28 55.14 -54.01
C GLY A 293 -43.71 55.12 -54.49
N GLN A 294 -44.47 56.05 -53.95
CA GLN A 294 -45.53 56.73 -54.73
C GLN A 294 -45.64 58.18 -54.33
N GLU A 295 -45.73 59.02 -55.39
CA GLU A 295 -45.76 60.46 -55.47
C GLU A 295 -47.02 61.09 -54.95
N MET A 296 -46.85 62.38 -54.65
CA MET A 296 -47.79 63.49 -54.76
C MET A 296 -48.59 64.01 -53.59
N GLY A 297 -48.22 65.22 -53.26
CA GLY A 297 -49.18 66.29 -53.13
C GLY A 297 -49.37 66.92 -51.77
N GLY A 298 -48.85 68.15 -51.65
CA GLY A 298 -49.43 69.10 -50.72
C GLY A 298 -48.53 69.66 -49.63
N GLN A 299 -47.89 70.77 -49.92
CA GLN A 299 -47.31 71.76 -49.02
C GLN A 299 -48.40 72.47 -48.15
N PRO A 300 -48.04 73.45 -47.30
CA PRO A 300 -47.39 73.34 -45.98
C PRO A 300 -48.20 74.08 -44.92
N GLN A 301 -47.91 73.89 -43.67
CA GLN A 301 -48.06 74.97 -42.66
C GLN A 301 -47.36 74.61 -41.32
N MET A 302 -46.37 75.39 -41.03
CA MET A 302 -45.94 75.76 -39.70
C MET A 302 -46.84 76.94 -39.26
N PRO A 303 -46.93 77.44 -38.02
CA PRO A 303 -46.08 77.25 -36.83
C PRO A 303 -46.81 77.20 -35.49
N GLY A 304 -46.05 77.15 -34.43
CA GLY A 304 -46.44 77.52 -33.05
C GLY A 304 -46.02 76.55 -32.04
N GLN A 305 -44.87 76.71 -31.41
CA GLN A 305 -44.66 77.37 -30.14
C GLN A 305 -45.77 77.00 -29.12
N GLU A 306 -45.52 76.50 -28.00
CA GLU A 306 -44.87 77.00 -26.80
C GLU A 306 -44.97 75.96 -25.70
N MET A 307 -43.89 75.86 -24.97
CA MET A 307 -43.67 76.13 -23.55
C MET A 307 -44.04 75.00 -22.56
N ALA A 308 -43.01 74.67 -21.84
CA ALA A 308 -43.09 74.22 -20.46
C ALA A 308 -43.66 75.26 -19.54
N PRO A 309 -44.15 74.98 -18.41
CA PRO A 309 -43.43 75.23 -17.16
C PRO A 309 -43.62 74.09 -16.11
N GLN A 310 -42.57 73.76 -15.41
CA GLN A 310 -42.09 74.34 -14.13
C GLN A 310 -43.11 74.46 -13.02
N SER A 311 -42.67 73.88 -11.91
CA SER A 311 -42.73 74.35 -10.53
C SER A 311 -44.07 74.04 -9.80
N SER A 312 -44.11 73.89 -8.60
CA SER A 312 -43.29 74.32 -7.46
C SER A 312 -43.90 73.79 -6.15
N ASP A 313 -43.01 73.68 -5.24
CA ASP A 313 -43.23 74.14 -3.84
C ASP A 313 -44.29 73.41 -3.01
N GLY A 314 -44.12 73.09 -1.84
CA GLY A 314 -43.17 73.55 -0.83
C GLY A 314 -43.87 73.53 0.52
N PHE A 315 -43.08 73.69 1.49
CA PHE A 315 -43.49 74.02 2.89
C PHE A 315 -43.97 72.83 3.72
N GLY A 316 -43.36 72.49 4.81
CA GLY A 316 -42.55 73.25 5.75
C GLY A 316 -43.16 73.20 7.14
N VAL A 317 -42.22 73.17 8.05
CA VAL A 317 -42.33 73.80 9.39
C VAL A 317 -42.76 72.93 10.57
N THR A 318 -41.75 72.55 11.31
CA THR A 318 -41.50 72.84 12.73
C THR A 318 -42.50 72.48 13.80
N GLY A 319 -41.97 71.93 14.85
CA GLY A 319 -42.58 71.95 16.16
C GLY A 319 -41.82 71.09 17.17
N GLU A 320 -40.88 71.73 17.81
CA GLU A 320 -40.32 71.33 19.11
C GLU A 320 -41.41 71.19 20.15
N HIS A 321 -41.24 70.25 21.07
CA HIS A 321 -41.11 70.50 22.50
C HIS A 321 -41.16 69.24 23.32
N ASP A 322 -40.06 69.00 24.01
CA ASP A 322 -39.82 68.64 25.41
C ASP A 322 -40.99 68.10 26.23
N ILE A 323 -40.73 67.07 26.97
CA ILE A 323 -40.62 67.04 28.45
C ILE A 323 -40.64 65.59 28.92
N LEU A 324 -39.59 65.16 29.60
CA LEU A 324 -39.52 64.09 30.58
C LEU A 324 -40.41 64.32 31.79
N PRO A 325 -40.80 63.36 32.64
CA PRO A 325 -39.86 62.62 33.45
C PRO A 325 -40.20 61.12 33.82
N GLN A 326 -39.16 60.36 34.16
CA GLN A 326 -38.96 59.37 35.25
C GLN A 326 -40.19 58.56 35.77
N GLU A 327 -40.12 57.31 35.91
CA GLU A 327 -39.39 56.35 36.80
C GLU A 327 -39.94 54.93 36.73
N ASN A 328 -39.08 54.03 37.07
CA ASN A 328 -39.27 52.66 37.57
C ASN A 328 -39.19 51.47 36.59
N GLY A 329 -38.02 50.94 36.56
CA GLY A 329 -37.59 49.63 36.85
C GLY A 329 -38.40 48.41 36.37
N MET A 330 -38.01 47.84 35.19
CA MET A 330 -37.97 46.41 34.96
C MET A 330 -37.12 46.16 33.70
N GLU A 331 -36.00 45.45 33.88
CA GLU A 331 -35.18 44.96 32.78
C GLU A 331 -36.01 44.04 31.92
N VAL A 332 -36.45 44.52 30.78
CA VAL A 332 -36.91 43.67 29.67
C VAL A 332 -35.77 43.58 28.68
N ALA A 333 -35.23 42.41 28.57
CA ALA A 333 -34.23 42.05 27.55
C ALA A 333 -34.73 42.53 26.18
N LYS A 334 -34.05 43.53 25.62
CA LYS A 334 -34.26 43.96 24.25
C LYS A 334 -33.77 42.85 23.32
N TYR A 335 -34.71 42.08 22.79
CA TYR A 335 -34.47 41.34 21.56
C TYR A 335 -34.09 42.37 20.48
N LYS A 336 -32.80 42.37 20.09
CA LYS A 336 -32.37 42.98 18.86
C LYS A 336 -33.09 42.25 17.72
N GLN A 337 -34.00 42.95 17.05
CA GLN A 337 -34.43 42.52 15.72
C GLN A 337 -33.19 42.28 14.86
N PRO A 338 -33.09 41.18 14.15
CA PRO A 338 -32.01 40.99 13.19
C PRO A 338 -32.17 42.11 12.15
N GLN A 339 -31.15 42.95 12.04
CA GLN A 339 -31.01 43.82 10.87
C GLN A 339 -31.01 42.92 9.68
N ALA A 340 -31.90 43.17 8.71
CA ALA A 340 -31.83 42.55 7.41
C ALA A 340 -30.40 42.70 6.89
N PRO A 341 -29.76 41.64 6.39
CA PRO A 341 -28.46 41.75 5.81
C PRO A 341 -28.53 42.80 4.70
N MET A 342 -27.58 43.75 4.70
CA MET A 342 -27.38 44.63 3.55
C MET A 342 -27.13 43.70 2.39
N MET A 343 -28.04 43.65 1.42
CA MET A 343 -27.84 42.92 0.16
C MET A 343 -26.67 43.58 -0.54
N ASP A 344 -25.69 42.78 -0.89
CA ASP A 344 -24.56 43.21 -1.71
C ASP A 344 -25.11 43.59 -3.11
N GLU A 345 -24.67 44.70 -3.69
CA GLU A 345 -25.10 45.13 -5.02
C GLU A 345 -24.90 44.05 -6.11
N SER A 346 -24.02 43.06 -5.85
CA SER A 346 -23.82 41.90 -6.69
C SER A 346 -24.95 40.86 -6.67
N GLU A 347 -25.77 40.78 -5.59
CA GLU A 347 -26.89 39.83 -5.51
C GLU A 347 -28.13 40.33 -6.29
N GLU A 348 -28.35 41.64 -6.39
CA GLU A 348 -29.48 42.19 -7.19
C GLU A 348 -29.29 42.07 -8.69
N ASP A 349 -28.04 42.06 -9.17
CA ASP A 349 -27.74 41.89 -10.60
C ASP A 349 -27.85 40.40 -11.02
N SER A 350 -27.58 39.47 -10.13
CA SER A 350 -27.68 38.01 -10.43
C SER A 350 -29.14 37.54 -10.57
N ASP A 351 -30.09 38.12 -9.83
CA ASP A 351 -31.51 37.78 -9.92
C ASP A 351 -32.21 38.28 -11.21
N ARG A 352 -31.58 39.20 -11.90
CA ARG A 352 -32.09 39.76 -13.16
C ARG A 352 -31.40 39.24 -14.41
N MET A 353 -30.29 38.58 -14.22
CA MET A 353 -29.46 38.10 -15.32
C MET A 353 -29.87 36.67 -15.74
N THR A 354 -29.94 36.42 -17.04
CA THR A 354 -30.13 35.07 -17.56
C THR A 354 -28.84 34.28 -17.38
N LEU A 355 -28.88 33.27 -16.51
CA LEU A 355 -27.75 32.38 -16.27
C LEU A 355 -27.76 31.25 -17.29
N TRP A 356 -26.58 30.94 -17.84
CA TRP A 356 -26.38 29.90 -18.83
C TRP A 356 -25.48 28.83 -18.28
N ASP A 357 -25.99 27.61 -18.18
CA ASP A 357 -25.20 26.42 -17.81
C ASP A 357 -25.41 25.36 -18.89
N GLU A 358 -24.32 24.86 -19.49
CA GLU A 358 -24.32 23.87 -20.58
C GLU A 358 -25.23 24.23 -21.76
N GLY A 359 -25.31 25.51 -22.13
CA GLY A 359 -26.19 25.98 -23.20
C GLY A 359 -27.67 26.04 -22.86
N GLN A 360 -28.04 25.82 -21.61
CA GLN A 360 -29.40 25.91 -21.09
C GLN A 360 -29.53 27.08 -20.13
N ILE A 361 -30.73 27.73 -20.16
CA ILE A 361 -31.05 28.77 -19.21
C ILE A 361 -31.38 28.12 -17.89
N VAL A 362 -30.61 28.45 -16.88
CA VAL A 362 -30.80 27.94 -15.51
C VAL A 362 -31.20 29.04 -14.53
N ARG A 363 -31.89 28.64 -13.44
CA ARG A 363 -32.27 29.53 -12.34
C ARG A 363 -31.80 28.95 -11.03
N ILE A 364 -31.52 29.81 -10.07
CA ILE A 364 -31.18 29.39 -8.72
C ILE A 364 -32.50 28.95 -8.06
N GLU A 365 -32.59 27.67 -7.68
CA GLU A 365 -33.76 27.12 -6.96
C GLU A 365 -33.64 27.31 -5.45
N ASP A 366 -32.44 27.10 -4.91
CA ASP A 366 -32.22 27.18 -3.45
C ASP A 366 -30.76 27.56 -3.16
N LYS A 367 -30.53 28.21 -2.03
CA LYS A 367 -29.19 28.53 -1.53
C LYS A 367 -29.05 28.14 -0.07
N ARG A 368 -27.92 27.54 0.24
CA ARG A 368 -27.59 27.02 1.58
C ARG A 368 -26.22 27.48 2.03
N PRO A 369 -26.09 28.11 3.24
CA PRO A 369 -24.75 28.35 3.78
C PRO A 369 -24.03 27.04 4.05
N SER A 370 -22.77 26.96 3.62
CA SER A 370 -21.90 25.82 3.75
C SER A 370 -20.56 26.26 4.33
N LYS A 371 -19.70 25.30 4.57
CA LYS A 371 -18.29 25.53 4.94
C LYS A 371 -17.42 24.74 3.97
N LYS A 372 -16.67 25.46 3.15
CA LYS A 372 -15.63 24.87 2.34
C LYS A 372 -14.37 24.77 3.20
N HIS A 373 -13.61 23.71 3.04
CA HIS A 373 -12.32 23.60 3.67
C HIS A 373 -11.26 23.42 2.62
N LYS A 374 -10.16 24.14 2.82
CA LYS A 374 -8.97 24.07 1.99
C LYS A 374 -7.82 23.54 2.82
N ILE A 375 -6.97 22.75 2.23
CA ILE A 375 -5.76 22.24 2.89
C ILE A 375 -4.58 23.06 2.41
N ILE A 376 -3.90 23.70 3.35
CA ILE A 376 -2.71 24.47 3.04
C ILE A 376 -1.48 23.68 3.50
N HIS A 377 -0.59 23.47 2.56
CA HIS A 377 0.71 22.88 2.77
C HIS A 377 1.74 23.96 3.09
N TYR A 378 2.42 23.80 4.20
CA TYR A 378 3.53 24.63 4.62
C TYR A 378 4.79 23.80 4.69
N ARG A 379 5.83 24.21 3.96
CA ARG A 379 7.16 23.64 4.10
C ARG A 379 7.98 24.53 5.01
N ILE A 380 8.41 24.00 6.14
CA ILE A 380 8.98 24.78 7.25
C ILE A 380 10.37 24.25 7.61
N ALA A 381 11.32 25.14 7.78
CA ALA A 381 12.62 24.81 8.37
C ALA A 381 12.95 25.83 9.48
N GLY A 382 13.18 25.35 10.69
CA GLY A 382 13.32 26.20 11.86
C GLY A 382 12.07 27.05 12.11
N ASN A 383 12.22 28.37 12.11
CA ASN A 383 11.12 29.32 12.26
C ASN A 383 10.71 29.96 10.92
N TYR A 384 11.19 29.42 9.80
CA TYR A 384 10.94 29.99 8.47
C TYR A 384 10.04 29.10 7.65
N ILE A 385 9.05 29.68 7.00
CA ILE A 385 8.27 29.03 5.95
C ILE A 385 9.09 29.16 4.66
N LEU A 386 9.45 28.01 4.09
CA LEU A 386 10.18 27.90 2.83
C LEU A 386 9.24 28.01 1.65
N ASP A 387 8.05 27.40 1.78
CA ASP A 387 7.04 27.36 0.76
C ASP A 387 5.65 27.24 1.36
N GLN A 388 4.64 27.74 0.65
CA GLN A 388 3.23 27.65 1.00
C GLN A 388 2.41 27.41 -0.26
N THR A 389 1.73 26.27 -0.33
CA THR A 389 0.89 25.88 -1.46
C THR A 389 -0.46 25.38 -0.97
N GLU A 390 -1.48 25.44 -1.81
CA GLU A 390 -2.77 24.82 -1.56
C GLU A 390 -2.71 23.37 -2.06
N PHE A 391 -3.14 22.42 -1.24
CA PHE A 391 -3.18 21.02 -1.61
C PHE A 391 -4.50 20.73 -2.36
N PRO A 392 -4.46 20.08 -3.52
CA PRO A 392 -5.62 19.91 -4.39
C PRO A 392 -6.57 18.77 -3.95
N SER A 393 -6.89 18.65 -2.67
CA SER A 393 -7.88 17.72 -2.10
C SER A 393 -8.50 18.31 -0.85
N GLU A 394 -9.68 17.84 -0.49
CA GLU A 394 -10.33 18.18 0.77
C GLU A 394 -9.93 17.26 1.92
N GLN A 395 -9.33 16.11 1.59
CA GLN A 395 -8.79 15.17 2.57
C GLN A 395 -7.29 15.40 2.78
N LEU A 396 -6.84 15.19 4.02
CA LEU A 396 -5.41 15.28 4.34
C LEU A 396 -4.60 14.25 3.56
N PRO A 397 -3.43 14.63 2.99
CA PRO A 397 -2.66 13.76 2.10
C PRO A 397 -1.93 12.62 2.80
N LEU A 398 -1.77 12.70 4.11
CA LEU A 398 -1.00 11.74 4.88
C LEU A 398 -1.92 10.68 5.49
N VAL A 399 -1.95 9.52 4.88
CA VAL A 399 -2.79 8.38 5.27
C VAL A 399 -2.08 7.54 6.32
N PHE A 400 -2.70 7.41 7.48
CA PHE A 400 -2.24 6.51 8.54
C PHE A 400 -2.67 5.07 8.21
N VAL A 401 -1.70 4.17 8.23
CA VAL A 401 -1.92 2.75 7.97
C VAL A 401 -1.70 2.01 9.29
N ASP A 402 -2.76 1.48 9.88
CA ASP A 402 -2.64 0.65 11.08
C ASP A 402 -2.64 -0.84 10.73
N ASN A 403 -2.06 -1.67 11.59
CA ASN A 403 -2.27 -3.10 11.52
C ASN A 403 -3.53 -3.49 12.30
N ASN A 404 -3.55 -3.15 13.57
CA ASN A 404 -4.67 -3.37 14.48
C ASN A 404 -4.54 -2.41 15.65
N SER A 405 -5.57 -1.63 15.93
CA SER A 405 -5.55 -0.60 16.96
C SER A 405 -6.63 -0.84 18.00
N TYR A 406 -6.27 -0.64 19.25
CA TYR A 406 -7.15 -0.69 20.41
C TYR A 406 -7.12 0.66 21.09
N TYR A 407 -8.16 0.95 21.85
CA TYR A 407 -8.23 2.14 22.68
C TYR A 407 -8.15 1.74 24.14
N ASP A 408 -7.29 2.41 24.90
CA ASP A 408 -7.22 2.23 26.34
C ASP A 408 -8.40 2.89 27.06
N LYS A 409 -8.46 2.77 28.39
CA LYS A 409 -9.53 3.37 29.20
C LYS A 409 -9.58 4.90 29.12
N THR A 410 -8.51 5.54 28.65
CA THR A 410 -8.39 6.98 28.49
C THR A 410 -8.71 7.44 27.06
N GLY A 411 -9.08 6.53 26.16
CA GLY A 411 -9.31 6.79 24.75
C GLY A 411 -8.02 6.91 23.92
N LYS A 412 -6.88 6.57 24.50
CA LYS A 412 -5.59 6.62 23.79
C LYS A 412 -5.47 5.40 22.87
N GLN A 413 -5.11 5.65 21.61
CA GLN A 413 -4.89 4.61 20.62
C GLN A 413 -3.58 3.86 20.89
N ILE A 414 -3.66 2.53 20.96
CA ILE A 414 -2.53 1.62 21.04
C ILE A 414 -2.51 0.80 19.77
N THR A 415 -1.44 0.95 18.99
CA THR A 415 -1.22 0.15 17.77
C THR A 415 -0.53 -1.17 18.15
N ARG A 416 -0.90 -2.24 17.47
CA ARG A 416 -0.36 -3.56 17.73
C ARG A 416 0.41 -4.07 16.53
N SER A 417 1.67 -4.44 16.73
CA SER A 417 2.45 -5.15 15.72
C SER A 417 1.82 -6.51 15.44
N PHE A 418 1.80 -6.94 14.18
CA PHE A 418 1.37 -8.30 13.82
C PHE A 418 2.24 -9.37 14.49
N PHE A 419 3.52 -9.10 14.65
CA PHE A 419 4.50 -9.99 15.27
C PHE A 419 4.71 -9.73 16.77
N GLY A 420 4.00 -8.77 17.36
CA GLY A 420 4.22 -8.37 18.75
C GLY A 420 4.02 -9.51 19.74
N ASP A 421 2.96 -10.31 19.57
CA ASP A 421 2.66 -11.45 20.44
C ASP A 421 3.62 -12.62 20.27
N CYS A 422 4.35 -12.65 19.16
CA CYS A 422 5.31 -13.70 18.85
C CYS A 422 6.70 -13.43 19.43
N ARG A 423 6.92 -12.25 20.03
CA ARG A 423 8.22 -11.80 20.54
C ARG A 423 8.80 -12.79 21.57
N ASP A 424 8.02 -13.12 22.58
CA ASP A 424 8.49 -13.98 23.66
C ASP A 424 8.71 -15.42 23.19
N THR A 425 7.85 -15.93 22.32
CA THR A 425 8.03 -17.24 21.68
C THR A 425 9.31 -17.28 20.85
N GLN A 426 9.62 -16.25 20.10
CA GLN A 426 10.85 -16.15 19.32
C GLN A 426 12.09 -16.07 20.22
N ARG A 427 12.03 -15.31 21.33
CA ARG A 427 13.12 -15.27 22.33
C ARG A 427 13.35 -16.65 22.94
N TYR A 428 12.26 -17.38 23.23
CA TYR A 428 12.36 -18.74 23.76
C TYR A 428 13.00 -19.71 22.75
N ILE A 429 12.68 -19.62 21.47
CA ILE A 429 13.34 -20.37 20.39
C ILE A 429 14.84 -20.11 20.39
N ASN A 430 15.26 -18.84 20.47
CA ASN A 430 16.66 -18.46 20.52
C ASN A 430 17.37 -19.01 21.74
N TYR A 431 16.71 -18.96 22.91
CA TYR A 431 17.22 -19.54 24.14
C TYR A 431 17.44 -21.04 23.99
N LEU A 432 16.46 -21.79 23.49
CA LEU A 432 16.58 -23.23 23.28
C LEU A 432 17.71 -23.59 22.30
N ARG A 433 17.87 -22.80 21.24
CA ARG A 433 18.99 -22.97 20.27
C ARG A 433 20.36 -22.71 20.92
N THR A 434 20.44 -21.65 21.69
CA THR A 434 21.67 -21.33 22.46
C THR A 434 22.02 -22.42 23.43
N GLN A 435 21.04 -22.96 24.16
CA GLN A 435 21.24 -24.08 25.11
C GLN A 435 21.66 -25.35 24.36
N SER A 436 21.01 -25.69 23.27
CA SER A 436 21.38 -26.87 22.44
C SER A 436 22.82 -26.78 21.96
N ALA A 437 23.22 -25.63 21.40
CA ALA A 437 24.59 -25.41 20.95
C ALA A 437 25.62 -25.49 22.08
N TYR A 438 25.26 -24.98 23.27
CA TYR A 438 26.11 -25.06 24.44
C TYR A 438 26.30 -26.50 24.92
N ILE A 439 25.23 -27.30 25.03
CA ILE A 439 25.29 -28.70 25.39
C ILE A 439 26.15 -29.47 24.41
N LEU A 440 25.96 -29.27 23.09
CA LEU A 440 26.78 -29.88 22.04
C LEU A 440 28.27 -29.49 22.16
N LYS A 441 28.55 -28.23 22.54
CA LYS A 441 29.93 -27.79 22.79
C LYS A 441 30.56 -28.51 23.99
N VAL A 442 29.83 -28.62 25.07
CA VAL A 442 30.32 -29.25 26.33
C VAL A 442 30.43 -30.77 26.16
N SER A 443 29.52 -31.42 25.44
CA SER A 443 29.52 -32.87 25.22
C SER A 443 30.72 -33.36 24.38
N ARG A 444 31.50 -32.49 23.79
CA ARG A 444 32.74 -32.85 23.06
C ARG A 444 33.91 -33.13 23.98
N TYR A 445 33.82 -32.70 25.25
CA TYR A 445 34.94 -32.85 26.17
C TYR A 445 34.62 -33.95 27.17
N ASP A 446 35.38 -35.03 27.09
CA ASP A 446 35.37 -36.08 28.13
C ASP A 446 35.98 -35.52 29.41
N GLN A 447 35.14 -35.44 30.44
CA GLN A 447 35.58 -34.99 31.74
C GLN A 447 35.86 -36.19 32.64
N TRP A 448 36.95 -36.13 33.33
CA TRP A 448 37.37 -37.17 34.25
C TRP A 448 37.46 -36.59 35.68
N ILE A 449 36.91 -37.28 36.63
CA ILE A 449 37.08 -36.97 38.04
C ILE A 449 38.09 -37.89 38.67
N GLY A 450 39.00 -37.34 39.42
CA GLY A 450 40.04 -38.13 40.07
C GLY A 450 40.79 -37.31 41.11
N SER A 451 41.58 -38.01 41.91
CA SER A 451 42.46 -37.34 42.87
C SER A 451 43.70 -36.77 42.16
N LYS A 452 44.22 -35.65 42.65
CA LYS A 452 45.51 -35.10 42.12
C LYS A 452 46.63 -36.11 42.18
N LYS A 453 46.58 -37.15 43.07
CA LYS A 453 47.54 -38.20 43.16
C LYS A 453 47.46 -39.21 42.03
N ASN A 454 46.34 -39.30 41.33
CA ASN A 454 46.17 -40.18 40.17
C ASN A 454 46.94 -39.69 38.93
N VAL A 455 47.39 -38.42 38.93
CA VAL A 455 48.10 -37.76 37.81
C VAL A 455 49.30 -37.02 38.40
N SER A 456 50.16 -37.76 39.16
CA SER A 456 51.29 -37.17 39.87
C SER A 456 52.59 -37.24 39.03
N SER A 457 52.77 -38.30 38.24
CA SER A 457 53.93 -38.44 37.38
C SER A 457 53.87 -37.59 36.14
N ILE A 458 55.03 -37.23 35.56
CA ILE A 458 55.12 -36.40 34.36
C ILE A 458 54.45 -37.09 33.17
N ASP A 459 54.61 -38.40 33.08
CA ASP A 459 54.04 -39.17 31.97
C ASP A 459 52.53 -39.30 32.07
N THR A 460 51.97 -39.48 33.28
CA THR A 460 50.52 -39.47 33.47
C THR A 460 49.94 -38.10 33.24
N GLN A 461 50.60 -37.00 33.66
CA GLN A 461 50.18 -35.65 33.41
C GLN A 461 50.14 -35.36 31.91
N ARG A 462 51.12 -35.83 31.14
CA ARG A 462 51.17 -35.67 29.71
C ARG A 462 50.05 -36.42 29.00
N ASN A 463 49.80 -37.66 29.43
CA ASN A 463 48.77 -38.52 28.84
C ASN A 463 47.33 -38.01 29.17
N TRP A 464 47.11 -37.51 30.37
CA TRP A 464 45.82 -36.98 30.80
C TRP A 464 45.53 -35.55 30.36
N ARG A 465 46.53 -34.89 29.72
CA ARG A 465 46.32 -33.57 29.14
C ARG A 465 45.43 -33.60 27.89
N ASP A 466 45.55 -34.66 27.09
CA ASP A 466 44.70 -34.94 25.97
C ASP A 466 44.43 -36.47 25.88
N PRO A 467 43.46 -36.96 26.66
CA PRO A 467 43.13 -38.38 26.73
C PRO A 467 42.69 -38.98 25.40
N THR A 468 42.16 -38.16 24.50
CA THR A 468 41.62 -38.58 23.20
C THR A 468 42.71 -38.80 22.14
N ALA A 469 43.88 -38.19 22.30
CA ALA A 469 45.03 -38.37 21.41
C ALA A 469 45.76 -39.70 21.63
N ILE A 470 45.51 -40.44 22.71
CA ILE A 470 46.21 -41.66 23.05
C ILE A 470 45.49 -42.86 22.46
N GLN A 471 46.11 -43.51 21.48
CA GLN A 471 45.69 -44.79 20.96
C GLN A 471 46.24 -45.92 21.88
N GLY A 472 45.54 -46.23 22.94
CA GLY A 472 45.96 -47.28 23.82
C GLY A 472 45.40 -47.18 25.24
N MET A 473 46.10 -47.76 26.21
CA MET A 473 45.65 -47.75 27.59
C MET A 473 46.07 -46.46 28.32
N LEU A 474 45.13 -45.69 28.80
CA LEU A 474 45.35 -44.57 29.71
C LEU A 474 45.76 -45.10 31.08
N THR A 475 47.01 -44.88 31.46
CA THR A 475 47.56 -45.26 32.77
C THR A 475 47.35 -44.16 33.79
N TYR A 476 47.14 -44.50 35.03
CA TYR A 476 47.01 -43.56 36.14
C TYR A 476 47.92 -44.03 37.31
N ASP A 477 48.39 -43.09 38.13
CA ASP A 477 49.16 -43.37 39.30
C ASP A 477 48.21 -43.85 40.41
N GLU A 478 48.60 -44.93 41.15
CA GLU A 478 47.75 -45.44 42.25
C GLU A 478 47.65 -44.43 43.39
N SER A 479 46.44 -44.16 43.80
CA SER A 479 46.15 -43.35 44.98
C SER A 479 46.17 -44.24 46.19
N PRO A 480 46.64 -43.75 47.37
CA PRO A 480 46.64 -44.54 48.61
C PRO A 480 45.28 -45.09 49.00
N ASN A 481 44.19 -44.52 48.53
CA ASN A 481 42.83 -44.94 48.83
C ASN A 481 42.19 -45.80 47.73
N GLY A 482 42.97 -46.23 46.72
CA GLY A 482 42.50 -47.10 45.60
C GLY A 482 41.46 -46.48 44.66
N ASN A 483 41.25 -45.17 44.72
CA ASN A 483 40.24 -44.50 43.88
C ASN A 483 40.77 -44.38 42.45
N LYS A 484 40.00 -44.91 41.49
CA LYS A 484 40.29 -44.84 40.07
C LYS A 484 39.72 -43.50 39.52
N PRO A 485 40.35 -42.93 38.47
CA PRO A 485 39.71 -41.88 37.71
C PRO A 485 38.44 -42.42 37.07
N GLU A 486 37.34 -41.68 37.25
CA GLU A 486 36.04 -42.01 36.67
C GLU A 486 35.69 -40.98 35.61
N GLN A 487 35.16 -41.43 34.49
CA GLN A 487 34.69 -40.60 33.43
C GLN A 487 33.29 -40.03 33.80
N ILE A 488 33.17 -38.71 33.78
CA ILE A 488 31.89 -38.07 33.90
C ILE A 488 31.24 -38.10 32.53
N ARG A 489 30.10 -38.75 32.41
CA ARG A 489 29.35 -38.76 31.15
C ARG A 489 28.99 -37.30 30.78
N PRO A 490 29.36 -36.87 29.56
CA PRO A 490 28.98 -35.54 29.10
C PRO A 490 27.45 -35.40 29.10
N PRO A 491 26.94 -34.18 29.32
CA PRO A 491 25.52 -33.95 29.26
C PRO A 491 24.98 -34.27 27.85
N GLU A 492 24.00 -35.15 27.80
CA GLU A 492 23.32 -35.51 26.55
C GLU A 492 22.21 -34.48 26.24
N LEU A 493 21.96 -34.26 24.97
CA LEU A 493 20.81 -33.49 24.53
C LEU A 493 19.52 -34.19 24.97
N SER A 494 18.77 -33.55 25.86
CA SER A 494 17.50 -34.09 26.31
C SER A 494 16.47 -34.10 25.19
N VAL A 495 15.74 -35.20 25.01
CA VAL A 495 14.59 -35.30 24.11
C VAL A 495 13.55 -34.23 24.42
N SER A 496 13.37 -33.86 25.70
CA SER A 496 12.45 -32.79 26.10
C SER A 496 12.84 -31.43 25.57
N LEU A 497 14.13 -31.12 25.40
CA LEU A 497 14.59 -29.86 24.82
C LEU A 497 14.21 -29.75 23.34
N PHE A 498 14.31 -30.86 22.60
CA PHE A 498 13.87 -30.93 21.22
C PHE A 498 12.35 -30.80 21.09
N GLN A 499 11.60 -31.46 21.99
CA GLN A 499 10.14 -31.33 22.01
C GLN A 499 9.70 -29.90 22.35
N GLN A 500 10.33 -29.22 23.31
CA GLN A 500 10.06 -27.83 23.64
C GLN A 500 10.37 -26.89 22.43
N TYR A 501 11.42 -27.17 21.70
CA TYR A 501 11.74 -26.41 20.50
C TYR A 501 10.68 -26.58 19.41
N GLN A 502 10.16 -27.79 19.21
CA GLN A 502 9.05 -28.04 18.26
C GLN A 502 7.77 -27.35 18.69
N LEU A 503 7.39 -27.47 19.96
CA LEU A 503 6.22 -26.77 20.51
C LEU A 503 6.33 -25.25 20.35
N ALA A 504 7.48 -24.67 20.64
CA ALA A 504 7.68 -23.23 20.44
C ALA A 504 7.56 -22.79 18.96
N ILE A 505 7.94 -23.64 18.03
CA ILE A 505 7.72 -23.37 16.60
C ILE A 505 6.23 -23.49 16.25
N GLU A 506 5.51 -24.47 16.77
CA GLU A 506 4.07 -24.64 16.57
C GLU A 506 3.29 -23.46 17.17
N ASP A 507 3.67 -22.99 18.35
CA ASP A 507 3.12 -21.78 18.96
C ASP A 507 3.32 -20.56 18.07
N LEU A 508 4.52 -20.41 17.48
CA LEU A 508 4.82 -19.32 16.57
C LEU A 508 3.91 -19.36 15.32
N TYR A 509 3.69 -20.53 14.74
CA TYR A 509 2.76 -20.69 13.60
C TYR A 509 1.32 -20.41 14.01
N THR A 510 0.91 -20.81 15.19
CA THR A 510 -0.44 -20.56 15.72
C THR A 510 -0.69 -19.08 15.95
N CYS A 511 0.28 -18.36 16.53
CA CYS A 511 0.18 -16.93 16.79
C CYS A 511 0.12 -16.11 15.50
N THR A 512 0.89 -16.49 14.48
CA THR A 512 0.95 -15.75 13.22
C THR A 512 -0.10 -16.20 12.19
N GLY A 513 -0.61 -17.43 12.30
CA GLY A 513 -1.42 -18.06 11.25
C GLY A 513 -0.65 -18.41 9.97
N LEU A 514 0.68 -18.24 9.98
CA LEU A 514 1.55 -18.51 8.84
C LEU A 514 2.12 -19.93 8.93
N TYR A 515 1.30 -20.91 8.61
CA TYR A 515 1.69 -22.31 8.60
C TYR A 515 2.60 -22.67 7.43
N PRO A 516 3.49 -23.69 7.55
CA PRO A 516 4.40 -24.13 6.48
C PRO A 516 3.69 -24.47 5.17
N ALA A 517 2.49 -25.05 5.23
CA ALA A 517 1.67 -25.35 4.06
C ALA A 517 1.34 -24.09 3.23
N ARG A 518 1.11 -22.95 3.90
CA ARG A 518 0.85 -21.66 3.24
C ARG A 518 2.12 -21.04 2.65
N MET A 519 3.28 -21.38 3.18
CA MET A 519 4.60 -20.94 2.69
C MET A 519 5.16 -21.87 1.59
N GLY A 520 4.35 -22.77 1.02
CA GLY A 520 4.74 -23.68 -0.04
C GLY A 520 5.48 -24.93 0.41
N ASN A 521 5.60 -25.16 1.72
CA ASN A 521 6.26 -26.33 2.27
C ASN A 521 5.21 -27.40 2.64
N ASN A 522 4.85 -28.23 1.68
CA ASN A 522 3.91 -29.33 1.88
C ASN A 522 4.65 -30.47 2.59
N GLY A 523 4.39 -30.68 3.87
CA GLY A 523 4.87 -31.88 4.57
C GLY A 523 4.17 -33.13 4.06
N ASP A 524 4.82 -34.27 4.27
CA ASP A 524 4.46 -35.61 3.70
C ASP A 524 3.05 -36.13 4.06
N GLU A 525 2.26 -35.45 4.89
CA GLU A 525 1.08 -36.03 5.53
C GLU A 525 -0.26 -35.39 5.18
N ALA A 526 -0.29 -34.31 4.41
CA ALA A 526 -1.55 -33.59 4.31
C ALA A 526 -2.37 -34.01 3.10
N SER A 527 -3.52 -34.65 3.35
CA SER A 527 -4.56 -34.67 2.33
C SER A 527 -4.92 -33.24 1.92
N GLY A 528 -5.22 -33.01 0.63
CA GLY A 528 -5.57 -31.66 0.14
C GLY A 528 -6.58 -30.93 1.01
N LYS A 529 -7.56 -31.65 1.60
CA LYS A 529 -8.55 -31.08 2.54
C LYS A 529 -7.94 -30.54 3.85
N ALA A 530 -6.88 -31.17 4.36
CA ALA A 530 -6.21 -30.68 5.58
C ALA A 530 -5.36 -29.43 5.29
N ILE A 531 -4.74 -29.39 4.13
CA ILE A 531 -4.01 -28.19 3.65
C ILE A 531 -4.99 -27.03 3.49
N ASP A 532 -6.14 -27.24 2.83
CA ASP A 532 -7.17 -26.22 2.65
C ASP A 532 -7.74 -25.72 3.98
N ALA A 533 -7.96 -26.60 4.95
CA ALA A 533 -8.45 -26.22 6.27
C ALA A 533 -7.44 -25.35 7.03
N ARG A 534 -6.15 -25.70 7.00
CA ARG A 534 -5.07 -24.90 7.62
C ARG A 534 -4.86 -23.56 6.92
N THR A 535 -4.94 -23.55 5.60
CA THR A 535 -4.85 -22.31 4.80
C THR A 535 -6.00 -21.37 5.12
N ARG A 536 -7.25 -21.88 5.23
CA ARG A 536 -8.41 -21.08 5.65
C ARG A 536 -8.25 -20.55 7.07
N GLN A 537 -7.80 -21.36 8.01
CA GLN A 537 -7.57 -20.92 9.39
C GLN A 537 -6.52 -19.82 9.46
N GLY A 538 -5.40 -19.96 8.74
CA GLY A 538 -4.38 -18.92 8.64
C GLY A 538 -4.91 -17.64 8.01
N SER A 539 -5.81 -17.74 7.03
CA SER A 539 -6.42 -16.58 6.37
C SER A 539 -7.24 -15.72 7.33
N TYR A 540 -7.91 -16.29 8.32
CA TYR A 540 -8.64 -15.51 9.34
C TYR A 540 -7.70 -14.66 10.21
N THR A 541 -6.55 -15.19 10.59
CA THR A 541 -5.56 -14.46 11.42
C THR A 541 -4.98 -13.27 10.67
N THR A 542 -4.67 -13.43 9.38
CA THR A 542 -4.09 -12.36 8.56
C THR A 542 -5.13 -11.39 7.98
N TYR A 543 -6.43 -11.73 8.05
CA TYR A 543 -7.52 -10.94 7.46
C TYR A 543 -7.55 -9.50 7.98
N VAL A 544 -7.36 -9.30 9.29
CA VAL A 544 -7.40 -7.96 9.91
C VAL A 544 -6.30 -7.07 9.30
N PHE A 545 -5.10 -7.61 9.14
CA PHE A 545 -3.98 -6.91 8.52
C PHE A 545 -4.29 -6.52 7.06
N PHE A 546 -4.72 -7.47 6.24
CA PHE A 546 -5.07 -7.18 4.84
C PHE A 546 -6.22 -6.18 4.72
N ASN A 547 -7.24 -6.29 5.57
CA ASN A 547 -8.35 -5.35 5.57
C ASN A 547 -7.92 -3.93 5.93
N SER A 548 -6.98 -3.77 6.85
CA SER A 548 -6.43 -2.47 7.24
C SER A 548 -5.64 -1.82 6.09
N ILE A 549 -4.80 -2.60 5.41
CA ILE A 549 -4.07 -2.12 4.22
C ILE A 549 -5.04 -1.75 3.09
N ASN A 550 -6.03 -2.62 2.82
CA ASN A 550 -7.02 -2.37 1.78
C ASN A 550 -7.80 -1.07 2.04
N ARG A 551 -8.17 -0.81 3.30
CA ARG A 551 -8.80 0.45 3.68
C ARG A 551 -7.90 1.65 3.42
N ALA A 552 -6.62 1.57 3.72
CA ALA A 552 -5.66 2.64 3.42
C ALA A 552 -5.52 2.87 1.91
N ILE A 553 -5.48 1.79 1.11
CA ILE A 553 -5.46 1.88 -0.36
C ILE A 553 -6.74 2.54 -0.89
N ALA A 554 -7.91 2.20 -0.34
CA ALA A 554 -9.17 2.87 -0.70
C ALA A 554 -9.12 4.36 -0.43
N THR A 555 -8.67 4.75 0.76
CA THR A 555 -8.53 6.16 1.14
C THR A 555 -7.54 6.91 0.23
N CYS A 556 -6.40 6.29 -0.12
CA CYS A 556 -5.49 6.86 -1.11
C CYS A 556 -6.19 7.05 -2.47
N GLY A 557 -6.98 6.08 -2.90
CA GLY A 557 -7.76 6.17 -4.15
C GLY A 557 -8.82 7.28 -4.11
N GLU A 558 -9.49 7.48 -2.98
CA GLU A 558 -10.44 8.58 -2.79
C GLU A 558 -9.75 9.93 -2.90
N ILE A 559 -8.61 10.11 -2.25
CA ILE A 559 -7.80 11.34 -2.33
C ILE A 559 -7.35 11.59 -3.78
N VAL A 560 -6.83 10.56 -4.48
CA VAL A 560 -6.42 10.68 -5.88
C VAL A 560 -7.60 11.08 -6.76
N ASN A 561 -8.78 10.47 -6.58
CA ASN A 561 -9.98 10.81 -7.33
C ASN A 561 -10.44 12.25 -7.09
N GLU A 562 -10.25 12.80 -5.89
CA GLU A 562 -10.49 14.23 -5.59
C GLU A 562 -9.42 15.14 -6.21
N MET A 563 -8.17 14.67 -6.31
CA MET A 563 -7.07 15.44 -6.90
C MET A 563 -7.15 15.50 -8.44
N ILE A 564 -7.62 14.45 -9.10
CA ILE A 564 -7.67 14.36 -10.57
C ILE A 564 -8.27 15.61 -11.21
N PRO A 565 -9.50 16.07 -10.88
CA PRO A 565 -10.10 17.24 -11.52
C PRO A 565 -9.40 18.56 -11.23
N ARG A 566 -8.60 18.63 -10.18
CA ARG A 566 -7.89 19.85 -9.76
C ARG A 566 -6.45 19.91 -10.26
N VAL A 567 -5.82 18.76 -10.54
CA VAL A 567 -4.45 18.65 -11.06
C VAL A 567 -4.45 18.61 -12.58
N TYR A 568 -5.42 17.91 -13.17
CA TYR A 568 -5.55 17.77 -14.61
C TYR A 568 -6.65 18.71 -15.15
N ASP A 569 -6.55 19.99 -14.84
CA ASP A 569 -7.52 21.04 -15.17
C ASP A 569 -7.42 21.55 -16.62
N THR A 570 -6.28 21.35 -17.28
CA THR A 570 -5.97 21.80 -18.63
C THR A 570 -6.24 20.73 -19.69
N GLU A 571 -6.35 21.15 -20.97
CA GLU A 571 -6.40 20.21 -22.08
C GLU A 571 -5.05 19.47 -22.19
N ARG A 572 -5.07 18.16 -22.09
CA ARG A 572 -3.88 17.31 -22.17
C ARG A 572 -4.15 16.04 -22.95
N VAL A 573 -3.12 15.56 -23.65
CA VAL A 573 -3.12 14.22 -24.25
C VAL A 573 -2.43 13.26 -23.27
N LEU A 574 -3.19 12.35 -22.71
CA LEU A 574 -2.68 11.32 -21.83
C LEU A 574 -2.54 10.01 -22.61
N THR A 575 -1.39 9.36 -22.45
CA THR A 575 -1.17 8.01 -22.97
C THR A 575 -1.52 7.02 -21.87
N LEU A 576 -2.75 6.53 -21.87
CA LEU A 576 -3.27 5.66 -20.80
C LEU A 576 -3.16 4.19 -21.19
N MET A 577 -2.80 3.36 -20.22
CA MET A 577 -2.81 1.91 -20.35
C MET A 577 -4.25 1.40 -20.22
N MET A 578 -4.79 0.91 -21.33
CA MET A 578 -6.14 0.34 -21.34
C MET A 578 -6.15 -1.06 -20.71
N PRO A 579 -7.32 -1.53 -20.22
CA PRO A 579 -7.45 -2.89 -19.67
C PRO A 579 -7.02 -3.99 -20.65
N ASP A 580 -7.03 -3.70 -21.95
CA ASP A 580 -6.62 -4.61 -23.03
C ASP A 580 -5.09 -4.64 -23.26
N GLU A 581 -4.29 -4.09 -22.34
CA GLU A 581 -2.82 -3.97 -22.43
C GLU A 581 -2.33 -3.10 -23.62
N GLY A 582 -3.24 -2.38 -24.29
CA GLY A 582 -2.92 -1.42 -25.35
C GLY A 582 -2.72 -0.01 -24.79
N MET A 583 -1.70 0.71 -25.26
CA MET A 583 -1.59 2.15 -24.99
C MET A 583 -2.53 2.92 -25.92
N LYS A 584 -3.36 3.79 -25.36
CA LYS A 584 -4.25 4.66 -26.12
C LYS A 584 -4.04 6.10 -25.67
N ASN A 585 -3.86 6.98 -26.68
CA ASN A 585 -3.84 8.41 -26.43
C ASN A 585 -5.27 8.91 -26.31
N ILE A 586 -5.59 9.53 -25.19
CA ILE A 586 -6.90 10.14 -24.92
C ILE A 586 -6.65 11.59 -24.59
N THR A 587 -7.34 12.50 -25.30
CA THR A 587 -7.34 13.92 -24.95
C THR A 587 -8.42 14.14 -23.90
N ILE A 588 -8.04 14.74 -22.78
CA ILE A 588 -8.96 15.15 -21.71
C ILE A 588 -9.25 16.63 -21.82
N ASN A 589 -10.42 17.06 -21.34
CA ASN A 589 -10.88 18.46 -21.31
C ASN A 589 -10.79 19.16 -22.67
N GLN A 590 -10.98 18.44 -23.79
CA GLN A 590 -10.87 19.00 -25.13
C GLN A 590 -12.04 19.91 -25.41
N GLN A 591 -11.78 21.18 -25.73
CA GLN A 591 -12.79 22.12 -26.19
C GLN A 591 -13.14 21.86 -27.66
N ASN A 592 -14.41 21.56 -27.92
CA ASN A 592 -14.90 21.40 -29.30
C ASN A 592 -15.20 22.78 -29.88
N ASP A 593 -14.34 23.22 -30.81
CA ASP A 593 -14.25 24.61 -31.33
C ASP A 593 -15.47 25.16 -32.07
N ALA A 594 -16.52 24.37 -32.28
CA ALA A 594 -17.65 24.87 -33.08
C ALA A 594 -18.53 25.90 -32.33
N TYR A 595 -18.68 25.80 -31.00
CA TYR A 595 -19.51 26.70 -30.20
C TYR A 595 -19.03 26.90 -28.75
N GLY A 596 -17.93 26.31 -28.32
CA GLY A 596 -17.36 26.49 -26.95
C GLY A 596 -18.14 25.87 -25.80
N GLU A 597 -19.20 25.12 -26.07
CA GLU A 597 -20.19 24.69 -25.10
C GLU A 597 -20.09 23.20 -24.70
N GLN A 598 -19.40 22.38 -25.51
CA GLN A 598 -19.22 20.95 -25.17
C GLN A 598 -17.76 20.61 -25.05
N ILE A 599 -17.36 20.27 -23.83
CA ILE A 599 -16.02 19.76 -23.54
C ILE A 599 -16.07 18.24 -23.63
N GLU A 600 -15.28 17.66 -24.53
CA GLU A 600 -15.17 16.22 -24.70
C GLU A 600 -14.26 15.67 -23.61
N ASN A 601 -14.66 14.56 -22.97
CA ASN A 601 -13.94 13.94 -21.84
C ASN A 601 -13.67 14.91 -20.67
N ASP A 602 -14.67 15.70 -20.29
CA ASP A 602 -14.58 16.62 -19.13
C ASP A 602 -14.49 15.81 -17.82
N ILE A 603 -13.28 15.73 -17.28
CA ILE A 603 -13.03 15.02 -16.03
C ILE A 603 -13.36 15.84 -14.77
N ARG A 604 -13.75 17.11 -14.91
CA ARG A 604 -14.03 17.99 -13.77
C ARG A 604 -15.46 17.82 -13.28
N LYS A 605 -16.35 17.37 -14.16
CA LYS A 605 -17.79 17.24 -13.84
C LYS A 605 -18.09 15.94 -13.11
N GLY A 606 -19.03 16.03 -12.20
CA GLY A 606 -19.61 14.88 -11.51
C GLY A 606 -18.89 14.45 -10.24
N THR A 607 -19.64 13.78 -9.39
CA THR A 607 -19.16 13.18 -8.13
C THR A 607 -19.02 11.68 -8.30
N TYR A 608 -17.87 11.16 -7.94
CA TYR A 608 -17.52 9.75 -8.11
C TYR A 608 -17.01 9.17 -6.79
N GLN A 609 -17.39 7.94 -6.51
CA GLN A 609 -16.94 7.21 -5.33
C GLN A 609 -15.94 6.14 -5.74
N VAL A 610 -14.87 6.01 -4.98
CA VAL A 610 -13.90 4.92 -5.14
C VAL A 610 -14.33 3.73 -4.30
N ARG A 611 -14.36 2.56 -4.90
CA ARG A 611 -14.64 1.29 -4.23
C ARG A 611 -13.51 0.30 -4.46
N LEU A 612 -13.22 -0.50 -3.45
CA LEU A 612 -12.33 -1.63 -3.61
C LEU A 612 -13.08 -2.79 -4.24
N LYS A 613 -12.52 -3.34 -5.29
CA LYS A 613 -12.94 -4.62 -5.82
C LYS A 613 -12.10 -5.69 -5.13
N PRO A 614 -12.68 -6.46 -4.18
CA PRO A 614 -11.93 -7.54 -3.55
C PRO A 614 -11.64 -8.60 -4.61
N GLY A 615 -10.40 -9.01 -4.69
CA GLY A 615 -10.01 -10.06 -5.61
C GLY A 615 -8.50 -10.31 -5.51
N PRO A 616 -8.04 -11.50 -5.91
CA PRO A 616 -6.62 -11.71 -6.12
C PRO A 616 -6.09 -10.72 -7.16
N SER A 617 -4.78 -10.54 -7.18
CA SER A 617 -4.09 -9.72 -8.20
C SER A 617 -4.61 -10.07 -9.60
N PHE A 618 -4.44 -9.15 -10.54
CA PHE A 618 -4.88 -9.32 -11.94
C PHE A 618 -4.48 -10.68 -12.54
N GLU A 619 -3.30 -11.17 -12.21
CA GLU A 619 -2.82 -12.51 -12.61
C GLU A 619 -3.60 -13.63 -11.91
N GLY A 620 -3.84 -13.52 -10.62
CA GLY A 620 -4.64 -14.51 -9.87
C GLY A 620 -6.10 -14.54 -10.29
N GLN A 621 -6.68 -13.41 -10.70
CA GLN A 621 -8.04 -13.35 -11.27
C GLN A 621 -8.09 -14.05 -12.64
N LYS A 622 -7.09 -13.81 -13.49
CA LYS A 622 -6.97 -14.51 -14.78
C LYS A 622 -6.86 -16.02 -14.57
N GLU A 623 -6.06 -16.48 -13.62
CA GLU A 623 -5.94 -17.92 -13.32
C GLU A 623 -7.24 -18.52 -12.80
N GLN A 624 -7.91 -17.87 -11.85
CA GLN A 624 -9.20 -18.33 -11.34
C GLN A 624 -10.30 -18.32 -12.40
N ALA A 625 -10.37 -17.25 -13.21
CA ALA A 625 -11.31 -17.18 -14.33
C ALA A 625 -11.05 -18.30 -15.34
N LEU A 626 -9.77 -18.56 -15.64
CA LEU A 626 -9.37 -19.63 -16.55
C LEU A 626 -9.73 -21.02 -16.00
N GLN A 627 -9.58 -21.23 -14.70
CA GLN A 627 -9.95 -22.46 -14.04
C GLN A 627 -11.47 -22.65 -14.07
N SER A 628 -12.25 -21.62 -13.73
CA SER A 628 -13.71 -21.66 -13.80
C SER A 628 -14.22 -21.87 -15.24
N LEU A 629 -13.60 -21.19 -16.22
CA LEU A 629 -13.93 -21.39 -17.64
C LEU A 629 -13.57 -22.80 -18.12
N ARG A 630 -12.47 -23.40 -17.64
CA ARG A 630 -12.13 -24.80 -17.91
C ARG A 630 -13.13 -25.78 -17.33
N GLU A 631 -13.64 -25.54 -16.12
CA GLU A 631 -14.67 -26.35 -15.50
C GLU A 631 -16.00 -26.29 -16.31
N VAL A 632 -16.39 -25.10 -16.78
CA VAL A 632 -17.55 -24.92 -17.66
C VAL A 632 -17.36 -25.68 -18.98
N LEU A 633 -16.16 -25.58 -19.58
CA LEU A 633 -15.83 -26.27 -20.84
C LEU A 633 -15.74 -27.80 -20.66
N GLN A 634 -15.38 -28.29 -19.47
CA GLN A 634 -15.39 -29.72 -19.17
C GLN A 634 -16.83 -30.24 -19.01
N ALA A 635 -17.73 -29.42 -18.44
CA ALA A 635 -19.13 -29.76 -18.28
C ALA A 635 -19.90 -29.72 -19.63
N ASP A 636 -19.62 -28.70 -20.45
CA ASP A 636 -20.24 -28.55 -21.78
C ASP A 636 -19.22 -28.02 -22.80
N PRO A 637 -18.60 -28.90 -23.59
CA PRO A 637 -17.62 -28.50 -24.62
C PRO A 637 -18.21 -27.65 -25.75
N THR A 638 -19.55 -27.64 -25.91
CA THR A 638 -20.19 -26.84 -26.96
C THR A 638 -20.23 -25.36 -26.62
N SER A 639 -20.10 -25.01 -25.35
CA SER A 639 -20.10 -23.65 -24.86
C SER A 639 -18.82 -22.87 -25.26
N PHE A 640 -17.77 -23.55 -25.80
CA PHE A 640 -16.55 -22.89 -26.24
C PHE A 640 -16.78 -21.74 -27.23
N ASN A 641 -17.68 -21.92 -28.18
CA ASN A 641 -18.03 -20.90 -29.17
C ASN A 641 -18.76 -19.68 -28.56
N LEU A 642 -19.29 -19.81 -27.33
CA LEU A 642 -19.97 -18.72 -26.61
C LEU A 642 -19.01 -17.90 -25.75
N ILE A 643 -17.92 -18.51 -25.29
CA ILE A 643 -17.00 -17.93 -24.30
C ILE A 643 -15.55 -17.90 -24.78
N ALA A 644 -15.30 -18.12 -26.07
CA ALA A 644 -13.96 -18.21 -26.63
C ALA A 644 -13.16 -16.90 -26.50
N ASP A 645 -13.82 -15.77 -26.57
CA ASP A 645 -13.25 -14.44 -26.36
C ASP A 645 -12.84 -14.23 -24.90
N LEU A 646 -13.72 -14.58 -23.94
CA LEU A 646 -13.44 -14.52 -22.51
C LEU A 646 -12.34 -15.50 -22.10
N TYR A 647 -12.32 -16.70 -22.71
CA TYR A 647 -11.27 -17.67 -22.47
C TYR A 647 -9.90 -17.15 -22.93
N ALA A 648 -9.82 -16.53 -24.10
CA ALA A 648 -8.60 -15.96 -24.64
C ALA A 648 -8.10 -14.73 -23.84
N GLU A 649 -9.02 -13.93 -23.31
CA GLU A 649 -8.71 -12.76 -22.50
C GLU A 649 -7.98 -13.12 -21.20
N ASN A 650 -8.27 -14.30 -20.65
CA ASN A 650 -7.69 -14.77 -19.40
C ASN A 650 -6.47 -15.69 -19.59
N LEU A 651 -6.03 -15.98 -20.84
CA LEU A 651 -4.83 -16.80 -21.08
C LEU A 651 -3.56 -16.02 -20.73
N PRO A 652 -2.61 -16.61 -19.96
CA PRO A 652 -1.33 -15.98 -19.61
C PRO A 652 -0.32 -16.12 -20.76
N LEU A 653 -0.61 -15.57 -21.93
CA LEU A 653 0.25 -15.65 -23.13
C LEU A 653 0.64 -14.24 -23.57
N MET A 654 1.89 -14.06 -24.02
CA MET A 654 2.41 -12.76 -24.48
C MET A 654 1.68 -12.16 -25.70
N ASN A 655 0.94 -12.96 -26.48
CA ASN A 655 0.19 -12.51 -27.68
C ASN A 655 -1.31 -12.70 -27.52
N THR A 656 -1.84 -12.44 -26.32
CA THR A 656 -3.27 -12.60 -26.01
C THR A 656 -4.18 -11.78 -26.93
N LEU A 657 -3.75 -10.60 -27.33
CA LEU A 657 -4.54 -9.72 -28.20
C LEU A 657 -4.78 -10.34 -29.59
N GLU A 658 -3.78 -10.96 -30.17
CA GLU A 658 -3.90 -11.64 -31.49
C GLU A 658 -4.77 -12.88 -31.38
N ILE A 659 -4.60 -13.67 -30.33
CA ILE A 659 -5.41 -14.85 -30.04
C ILE A 659 -6.86 -14.45 -29.76
N LYS A 660 -7.08 -13.39 -28.96
CA LYS A 660 -8.40 -12.82 -28.68
C LYS A 660 -9.11 -12.40 -29.98
N ASN A 661 -8.42 -11.65 -30.82
CA ASN A 661 -8.98 -11.20 -32.11
C ASN A 661 -9.35 -12.37 -33.02
N ARG A 662 -8.51 -13.40 -33.08
CA ARG A 662 -8.81 -14.62 -33.85
C ARG A 662 -9.97 -15.43 -33.26
N LEU A 663 -10.08 -15.53 -31.93
CA LEU A 663 -11.17 -16.23 -31.26
C LEU A 663 -12.47 -15.42 -31.25
N LYS A 664 -12.39 -14.11 -31.22
CA LYS A 664 -13.54 -13.20 -31.31
C LYS A 664 -14.27 -13.34 -32.65
N THR A 665 -13.56 -13.71 -33.73
CA THR A 665 -14.20 -14.00 -35.03
C THR A 665 -15.04 -15.27 -35.02
N ARG A 666 -14.88 -16.16 -34.03
CA ARG A 666 -15.72 -17.36 -33.85
C ARG A 666 -17.00 -17.09 -33.07
N VAL A 667 -17.04 -16.03 -32.27
CA VAL A 667 -18.21 -15.64 -31.50
C VAL A 667 -19.11 -14.80 -32.39
N SER A 668 -20.39 -15.14 -32.50
CA SER A 668 -21.29 -14.32 -33.36
C SER A 668 -21.47 -12.92 -32.76
N PRO A 669 -21.54 -11.86 -33.60
CA PRO A 669 -21.73 -10.48 -33.12
C PRO A 669 -22.95 -10.32 -32.21
N GLN A 670 -24.00 -11.09 -32.47
CA GLN A 670 -25.24 -11.09 -31.69
C GLN A 670 -25.04 -11.57 -30.24
N ILE A 671 -24.13 -12.52 -30.01
CA ILE A 671 -23.80 -13.03 -28.66
C ILE A 671 -22.99 -11.97 -27.90
N ILE A 672 -22.09 -11.28 -28.57
CA ILE A 672 -21.29 -10.20 -27.98
C ILE A 672 -22.20 -9.01 -27.57
N GLU A 673 -23.20 -8.71 -28.40
CA GLU A 673 -24.15 -7.64 -28.15
C GLU A 673 -25.17 -8.03 -27.05
N ALA A 674 -25.65 -9.27 -27.06
CA ALA A 674 -26.48 -9.83 -26.00
C ALA A 674 -25.74 -9.90 -24.63
N GLY A 675 -24.44 -10.18 -24.63
CA GLY A 675 -23.61 -10.16 -23.42
C GLY A 675 -23.42 -8.77 -22.83
N LYS A 676 -23.46 -7.71 -23.68
CA LYS A 676 -23.37 -6.31 -23.23
C LYS A 676 -24.70 -5.74 -22.78
N THR A 677 -25.80 -6.09 -23.45
CA THR A 677 -27.13 -5.51 -23.23
C THR A 677 -28.03 -6.33 -22.32
N GLY A 678 -27.66 -7.60 -22.06
CA GLY A 678 -28.50 -8.54 -21.29
C GLY A 678 -29.78 -8.99 -22.00
N HIS A 679 -30.00 -8.54 -23.25
CA HIS A 679 -31.15 -8.90 -24.06
C HIS A 679 -30.70 -9.45 -25.41
N MET A 680 -31.29 -10.56 -25.85
CA MET A 680 -31.11 -11.01 -27.23
C MET A 680 -31.87 -10.06 -28.18
N PRO A 681 -31.23 -9.52 -29.24
CA PRO A 681 -31.96 -8.75 -30.24
C PRO A 681 -32.99 -9.63 -30.94
N GLU A 682 -34.22 -9.12 -31.08
CA GLU A 682 -35.31 -9.80 -31.79
C GLU A 682 -34.90 -10.16 -33.22
N GLN A 683 -34.97 -11.42 -33.56
CA GLN A 683 -34.60 -11.95 -34.87
C GLN A 683 -35.57 -11.45 -35.96
N GLN A 684 -35.10 -10.60 -36.85
CA GLN A 684 -35.60 -10.52 -38.22
C GLN A 684 -34.67 -11.35 -39.10
N GLY A 685 -35.04 -12.60 -39.34
CA GLY A 685 -34.29 -13.51 -40.23
C GLY A 685 -35.05 -14.80 -40.55
N PRO A 686 -34.69 -15.53 -41.61
CA PRO A 686 -35.47 -16.64 -42.18
C PRO A 686 -35.75 -17.77 -41.23
N SER A 687 -36.84 -18.47 -41.52
CA SER A 687 -37.54 -19.45 -40.65
C SER A 687 -36.68 -20.48 -39.92
N PRO A 688 -37.07 -20.89 -38.70
CA PRO A 688 -36.28 -21.77 -37.82
C PRO A 688 -35.97 -23.18 -38.40
N GLU A 689 -36.74 -23.64 -39.38
CA GLU A 689 -36.58 -24.99 -39.96
C GLU A 689 -35.43 -25.10 -40.99
N GLU A 690 -35.13 -24.05 -41.74
CA GLU A 690 -33.99 -24.05 -42.68
C GLU A 690 -32.65 -23.84 -41.98
N GLN A 691 -32.63 -23.08 -40.89
CA GLN A 691 -31.42 -22.94 -40.05
C GLN A 691 -31.10 -24.21 -39.28
N ALA A 692 -32.11 -24.96 -38.82
CA ALA A 692 -31.89 -26.20 -38.09
C ALA A 692 -31.23 -27.28 -38.96
N ILE A 693 -31.57 -27.34 -40.26
CA ILE A 693 -30.96 -28.29 -41.20
C ILE A 693 -29.50 -27.90 -41.54
N GLN A 694 -29.20 -26.61 -41.69
CA GLN A 694 -27.83 -26.13 -41.94
C GLN A 694 -26.94 -26.29 -40.69
N ILE A 695 -27.49 -26.05 -39.50
CA ILE A 695 -26.78 -26.23 -38.21
C ILE A 695 -26.53 -27.72 -37.97
N GLN A 696 -27.46 -28.59 -38.29
CA GLN A 696 -27.31 -30.05 -38.12
C GLN A 696 -26.24 -30.62 -39.07
N GLN A 697 -26.11 -30.09 -40.29
CA GLN A 697 -25.04 -30.48 -41.22
C GLN A 697 -23.67 -29.95 -40.78
N GLN A 698 -23.59 -28.70 -40.27
CA GLN A 698 -22.37 -28.17 -39.73
C GLN A 698 -21.95 -28.83 -38.42
N GLN A 699 -22.90 -29.17 -37.55
CA GLN A 699 -22.63 -29.93 -36.32
C GLN A 699 -22.08 -31.33 -36.62
N MET A 700 -22.62 -32.04 -37.62
CA MET A 700 -22.10 -33.35 -38.02
C MET A 700 -20.68 -33.29 -38.60
N GLN A 701 -20.35 -32.22 -39.34
CA GLN A 701 -19.00 -31.99 -39.84
C GLN A 701 -18.03 -31.58 -38.71
N MET A 702 -18.45 -30.72 -37.77
CA MET A 702 -17.64 -30.34 -36.63
C MET A 702 -17.45 -31.49 -35.65
N GLU A 703 -18.47 -32.30 -35.37
CA GLU A 703 -18.33 -33.52 -34.53
C GLU A 703 -17.34 -34.53 -35.13
N ALA A 704 -17.31 -34.66 -36.45
CA ALA A 704 -16.36 -35.54 -37.12
C ALA A 704 -14.93 -35.00 -37.01
N GLN A 705 -14.76 -33.68 -37.16
CA GLN A 705 -13.45 -33.02 -36.96
C GLN A 705 -13.01 -33.06 -35.49
N PHE A 706 -13.89 -32.78 -34.54
CA PHE A 706 -13.62 -32.83 -33.11
C PHE A 706 -13.29 -34.26 -32.62
N LYS A 707 -13.93 -35.28 -33.16
CA LYS A 707 -13.58 -36.69 -32.87
C LYS A 707 -12.19 -37.03 -33.45
N GLN A 708 -11.83 -36.50 -34.61
CA GLN A 708 -10.50 -36.68 -35.17
C GLN A 708 -9.41 -35.98 -34.34
N GLU A 709 -9.68 -34.75 -33.88
CA GLU A 709 -8.76 -34.02 -32.99
C GLU A 709 -8.63 -34.67 -31.59
N GLN A 710 -9.74 -35.15 -31.01
CA GLN A 710 -9.66 -35.87 -29.74
C GLN A 710 -8.87 -37.20 -29.89
N ILE A 711 -9.01 -37.89 -31.02
CA ILE A 711 -8.22 -39.09 -31.29
C ILE A 711 -6.72 -38.74 -31.46
N ALA A 712 -6.42 -37.61 -32.08
CA ALA A 712 -5.04 -37.12 -32.23
C ALA A 712 -4.44 -36.72 -30.86
N ILE A 713 -5.21 -36.02 -30.03
CA ILE A 713 -4.78 -35.63 -28.67
C ILE A 713 -4.61 -36.85 -27.78
N LYS A 714 -5.54 -37.78 -27.79
CA LYS A 714 -5.40 -39.06 -27.05
C LYS A 714 -4.19 -39.87 -27.52
N LYS A 715 -3.89 -39.84 -28.81
CA LYS A 715 -2.70 -40.49 -29.36
C LYS A 715 -1.43 -39.84 -28.89
N GLN A 716 -1.40 -38.50 -28.79
CA GLN A 716 -0.29 -37.75 -28.20
C GLN A 716 -0.16 -38.01 -26.70
N GLU A 717 -1.26 -37.98 -25.94
CA GLU A 717 -1.25 -38.31 -24.50
C GLU A 717 -0.76 -39.76 -24.25
N LEU A 718 -1.15 -40.70 -25.11
CA LEU A 718 -0.67 -42.07 -25.00
C LEU A 718 0.83 -42.18 -25.29
N GLN A 719 1.32 -41.44 -26.29
CA GLN A 719 2.79 -41.33 -26.58
C GLN A 719 3.55 -40.66 -25.43
N LEU A 720 2.98 -39.62 -24.83
CA LEU A 720 3.57 -38.94 -23.70
C LEU A 720 3.62 -39.84 -22.46
N LYS A 721 2.56 -40.58 -22.19
CA LYS A 721 2.53 -41.59 -21.12
C LYS A 721 3.51 -42.75 -21.37
N GLN A 722 3.67 -43.15 -22.63
CA GLN A 722 4.67 -44.16 -22.97
C GLN A 722 6.09 -43.66 -22.78
N MET A 723 6.39 -42.40 -23.11
CA MET A 723 7.67 -41.77 -22.83
C MET A 723 7.93 -41.59 -21.34
N GLN A 724 6.90 -41.19 -20.57
CA GLN A 724 7.01 -41.08 -19.11
C GLN A 724 7.29 -42.43 -18.46
N THR A 725 6.55 -43.49 -18.84
CA THR A 725 6.81 -44.84 -18.33
C THR A 725 8.18 -45.38 -18.74
N GLN A 726 8.68 -45.04 -19.94
CA GLN A 726 10.04 -45.39 -20.33
C GLN A 726 11.08 -44.61 -19.49
N ALA A 727 10.87 -43.34 -19.27
CA ALA A 727 11.77 -42.54 -18.41
C ALA A 727 11.76 -43.01 -16.96
N ASP A 728 10.61 -43.40 -16.42
CA ASP A 728 10.47 -43.93 -15.06
C ASP A 728 11.21 -45.31 -14.95
N ILE A 729 11.07 -46.17 -15.95
CA ILE A 729 11.79 -47.46 -16.03
C ILE A 729 13.31 -47.23 -16.12
N GLU A 730 13.75 -46.21 -16.85
CA GLU A 730 15.16 -45.87 -16.98
C GLU A 730 15.74 -45.30 -15.68
N ILE A 731 14.95 -44.46 -14.98
CA ILE A 731 15.28 -43.95 -13.64
C ILE A 731 15.33 -45.08 -12.60
N GLU A 732 14.40 -46.03 -12.68
CA GLU A 732 14.39 -47.18 -11.78
C GLU A 732 15.58 -48.13 -12.06
N LYS A 733 15.94 -48.32 -13.33
CA LYS A 733 17.18 -49.04 -13.71
C LYS A 733 18.43 -48.36 -13.18
N MET A 734 18.53 -47.03 -13.34
CA MET A 734 19.66 -46.28 -12.79
C MET A 734 19.72 -46.34 -11.26
N LYS A 735 18.59 -46.30 -10.55
CA LYS A 735 18.52 -46.48 -9.10
C LYS A 735 18.98 -47.89 -8.69
N LEU A 736 18.60 -48.92 -9.46
CA LEU A 736 19.00 -50.30 -9.22
C LEU A 736 20.50 -50.46 -9.44
N GLU A 737 21.05 -49.84 -10.48
CA GLU A 737 22.48 -49.86 -10.80
C GLU A 737 23.33 -49.13 -9.73
N ILE A 738 22.81 -47.99 -9.22
CA ILE A 738 23.42 -47.28 -8.10
C ILE A 738 23.40 -48.14 -6.83
N ALA A 739 22.26 -48.77 -6.52
CA ALA A 739 22.14 -49.66 -5.36
C ALA A 739 23.04 -50.90 -5.48
N GLN A 740 23.25 -51.43 -6.70
CA GLN A 740 24.19 -52.50 -6.94
C GLN A 740 25.64 -52.06 -6.77
N MET A 741 25.97 -50.83 -7.19
CA MET A 741 27.32 -50.27 -6.97
C MET A 741 27.59 -49.99 -5.49
N GLU A 742 26.59 -49.48 -4.73
CA GLU A 742 26.68 -49.29 -3.29
C GLU A 742 26.89 -50.65 -2.56
N LEU A 743 26.11 -51.67 -2.92
CA LEU A 743 26.24 -53.01 -2.35
C LEU A 743 27.60 -53.64 -2.71
N ALA A 744 28.09 -53.42 -3.93
CA ALA A 744 29.43 -53.89 -4.33
C ALA A 744 30.52 -53.18 -3.53
N GLY A 745 30.36 -51.88 -3.27
CA GLY A 745 31.26 -51.11 -2.43
C GLY A 745 31.29 -51.61 -0.98
N GLU A 746 30.11 -51.87 -0.41
CA GLU A 746 30.00 -52.43 0.97
C GLU A 746 30.63 -53.82 1.08
N VAL A 747 30.44 -54.65 0.06
CA VAL A 747 31.08 -55.99 0.01
C VAL A 747 32.61 -55.90 -0.11
N GLU A 748 33.10 -54.92 -0.87
CA GLU A 748 34.55 -54.69 -1.02
C GLU A 748 35.15 -54.12 0.25
N GLU A 749 34.43 -53.22 0.94
CA GLU A 749 34.82 -52.69 2.26
C GLU A 749 34.80 -53.78 3.33
N ALA A 750 33.78 -54.65 3.32
CA ALA A 750 33.72 -55.81 4.23
C ALA A 750 34.84 -56.80 3.95
N LYS A 751 35.19 -57.04 2.69
CA LYS A 751 36.36 -57.86 2.31
C LYS A 751 37.68 -57.24 2.79
N MET A 752 37.81 -55.93 2.67
CA MET A 752 39.01 -55.23 3.14
C MET A 752 39.12 -55.28 4.68
N ARG A 753 38.00 -55.13 5.40
CA ARG A 753 37.94 -55.29 6.86
C ARG A 753 38.30 -56.71 7.25
N TYR A 754 37.75 -57.71 6.59
CA TYR A 754 38.06 -59.12 6.86
C TYR A 754 39.53 -59.47 6.54
N MET A 755 40.11 -58.95 5.47
CA MET A 755 41.54 -59.14 5.17
C MET A 755 42.44 -58.43 6.19
N ALA A 756 42.06 -57.22 6.63
CA ALA A 756 42.81 -56.52 7.69
C ALA A 756 42.74 -57.24 9.03
N GLU A 757 41.59 -57.83 9.38
CA GLU A 757 41.41 -58.61 10.57
C GLU A 757 42.14 -59.94 10.53
N THR A 758 42.18 -60.59 9.34
CA THR A 758 42.96 -61.82 9.09
C THR A 758 44.46 -61.53 9.16
N GLN A 759 44.94 -60.41 8.65
CA GLN A 759 46.29 -59.96 8.81
C GLN A 759 46.69 -59.68 10.24
N ARG A 760 45.79 -59.05 11.02
CA ARG A 760 46.00 -58.83 12.46
C ARG A 760 46.09 -60.14 13.23
N THR A 761 45.17 -61.08 12.97
CA THR A 761 45.23 -62.41 13.61
C THR A 761 46.45 -63.21 13.22
N GLN A 762 46.94 -63.08 11.96
CA GLN A 762 48.20 -63.70 11.54
C GLN A 762 49.41 -63.02 12.18
N SER A 763 49.42 -61.72 12.35
CA SER A 763 50.50 -61.00 13.00
C SER A 763 50.50 -61.28 14.52
N ASP A 764 49.36 -61.37 15.14
CA ASP A 764 49.21 -61.71 16.58
C ASP A 764 49.65 -63.20 16.83
N ALA A 765 49.31 -64.10 15.92
CA ALA A 765 49.77 -65.48 15.96
C ALA A 765 51.34 -65.59 15.75
N ALA A 766 51.88 -64.74 14.85
CA ALA A 766 53.34 -64.68 14.63
C ALA A 766 54.07 -64.08 15.85
N ILE A 767 53.47 -63.04 16.48
CA ILE A 767 54.03 -62.45 17.72
C ILE A 767 53.97 -63.49 18.89
N SER A 768 52.82 -64.18 19.03
CA SER A 768 52.67 -65.25 20.03
C SER A 768 53.65 -66.43 19.79
N HIS A 769 53.93 -66.78 18.53
CA HIS A 769 54.93 -67.78 18.18
C HIS A 769 56.35 -67.29 18.47
N ALA A 770 56.65 -66.02 18.22
CA ALA A 770 57.93 -65.41 18.55
C ALA A 770 58.19 -65.36 20.07
N ASP A 771 57.16 -64.97 20.85
CA ASP A 771 57.20 -64.95 22.30
C ASP A 771 57.37 -66.35 22.90
N ASN A 772 56.73 -67.38 22.31
CA ASN A 772 56.93 -68.76 22.73
C ASN A 772 58.31 -69.26 22.38
N MET A 773 58.88 -68.87 21.23
CA MET A 773 60.29 -69.21 20.84
C MET A 773 61.29 -68.53 21.77
N VAL A 774 61.03 -67.25 22.15
CA VAL A 774 61.90 -66.55 23.10
C VAL A 774 61.81 -67.19 24.51
N LYS A 775 60.66 -67.63 24.95
CA LYS A 775 60.47 -68.36 26.24
C LYS A 775 61.21 -69.75 26.20
N ILE A 776 61.19 -70.45 25.07
CA ILE A 776 61.88 -71.72 24.92
C ILE A 776 63.38 -71.48 24.86
N LEU A 777 63.87 -70.42 24.26
CA LEU A 777 65.30 -70.08 24.22
C LEU A 777 65.82 -69.60 25.59
N THR A 778 65.06 -68.87 26.38
CA THR A 778 65.44 -68.46 27.72
C THR A 778 65.46 -69.63 28.71
N HIS A 779 64.64 -70.66 28.49
CA HIS A 779 64.65 -71.86 29.32
C HIS A 779 65.80 -72.87 28.96
N LYS A 780 66.48 -72.67 27.86
CA LYS A 780 67.68 -73.48 27.44
C LYS A 780 69.02 -72.82 27.81
N ILE A 781 69.02 -71.60 28.34
CA ILE A 781 70.20 -70.86 28.80
C ILE A 781 70.33 -70.77 30.28
N SER A 782 69.27 -71.16 31.08
CA SER A 782 69.32 -71.43 32.49
C SER A 782 69.37 -72.99 32.72
#